data_9e0b1f75e5c71d48356b87984f271218
#
_entry.id   9e0b1f75e5c71d48356b87984f271218
#
_cell.length_a   1.000
_cell.length_b   1.000
_cell.length_c   1.000
_cell.angle_alpha   90.00
_cell.angle_beta   90.00
_cell.angle_gamma   90.00
#
_symmetry.space_group_name_H-M   'P 1'
#
loop_
_entity.id
_entity.type
_entity.pdbx_description
1 polymer ?
#
loop_
_entity_poly.entity_id
_entity_poly.type
_entity_poly.pdbx_seq_one_letter_code
_entity_poly.pdbx_strand_id
1 'polypeptide(L)'
;MNRGKARFYKISQIAAAGIMLAAVLTSCPTNEKFGADSDYFVGLQKLQEGNKKEAVQKFNNCIKKGTYYCAKESAKQLAQIGNLQEKNAAAEFLYKNFPDADSKLILAQRYLESNELRKLLELTEKLDFAQDQDDLIKLRLLALQKLNLTDRFFAEVYTWFTSRQLSQEQYQFYRDVYSPLIDEKIIEELYEPTPQDFALSYRLYIYRRDYLSGYALAGQLLSYFEDGDLEPCAMLASDLGKAFLYGSEQIVQDAVFLRKKAEALKGTPAEFYMWFYAARLYDGANLYSRQASTCYENAIAATDEPSKKDNALWYLMKTKLKLSLDQTLASIGDYARQWDDPEYFEDFFDTLIPSLIVNARWSSFEPLLNALDGYATKETLSQIAYIYGRLIQEGFIQIAVEEKEARIKQAFEKALDSGTNTYYRVMAAYRLGLTGQTLEQALGQGGSVTARTEQEQPTPADNLLNGYAYFGFREKIYENWLLYYKNEVSPQTGFYLASFLQKCGDEEDVYYSQALRIAARALNMSSQIVSKEDLKTVYPQNFSNLVDTYAKKYDINTSVIYALIRSESFFDKEIVSSAGAVGLTQLMSPTAGEIAQKLKRKDYELTDPETNIMFGTYYLAELIRRGEGSLLRAFFSYNAGFRKVTTWLNSSMLEFGKSSSLDMDLFLETVPVSETREYGRKLIGATVMYEYLYNNVDFCSTVEALLK
;
A
#
# COMPACT_ATOMS: atom_id res chain seq x y z
N MET A 1 1.29 -39.01 -40.78
CA MET A 1 1.85 -39.91 -39.75
C MET A 1 2.79 -39.16 -38.79
N ASN A 2 2.41 -37.98 -38.25
CA ASN A 2 3.32 -37.22 -37.35
C ASN A 2 2.61 -36.51 -36.15
N ARG A 3 1.35 -36.89 -35.86
CA ARG A 3 0.65 -36.38 -34.65
C ARG A 3 0.65 -37.33 -33.45
N GLY A 4 1.16 -38.56 -33.62
CA GLY A 4 1.23 -39.58 -32.54
C GLY A 4 2.51 -39.53 -31.69
N LYS A 5 3.62 -39.01 -32.20
CA LYS A 5 4.90 -39.02 -31.47
C LYS A 5 5.04 -37.85 -30.47
N ALA A 6 4.38 -36.71 -30.70
CA ALA A 6 4.41 -35.56 -29.75
C ALA A 6 3.56 -35.80 -28.49
N ARG A 7 2.52 -36.64 -28.58
CA ARG A 7 1.66 -37.00 -27.43
C ARG A 7 2.32 -38.02 -26.50
N PHE A 8 3.15 -38.89 -27.04
CA PHE A 8 3.89 -39.89 -26.24
C PHE A 8 5.07 -39.27 -25.47
N TYR A 9 5.71 -38.23 -26.01
CA TYR A 9 6.78 -37.54 -25.31
C TYR A 9 6.30 -36.66 -24.13
N LYS A 10 5.12 -36.02 -24.25
CA LYS A 10 4.50 -35.29 -23.12
C LYS A 10 4.01 -36.21 -22.01
N ILE A 11 3.50 -37.41 -22.34
CA ILE A 11 3.07 -38.39 -21.33
C ILE A 11 4.26 -39.02 -20.60
N SER A 12 5.40 -39.18 -21.27
CA SER A 12 6.61 -39.72 -20.60
C SER A 12 7.31 -38.68 -19.71
N GLN A 13 7.23 -37.37 -20.02
CA GLN A 13 7.76 -36.33 -19.13
C GLN A 13 6.86 -36.08 -17.92
N ILE A 14 5.55 -36.18 -18.07
CA ILE A 14 4.61 -36.08 -16.93
C ILE A 14 4.74 -37.35 -16.05
N ALA A 15 4.99 -38.51 -16.61
CA ALA A 15 5.27 -39.73 -15.84
C ALA A 15 6.65 -39.68 -15.15
N ALA A 16 7.68 -39.08 -15.80
CA ALA A 16 9.00 -38.93 -15.20
C ALA A 16 9.02 -37.85 -14.10
N ALA A 17 8.26 -36.75 -14.26
CA ALA A 17 8.06 -35.77 -13.22
C ALA A 17 7.20 -36.30 -12.05
N GLY A 18 6.19 -37.11 -12.36
CA GLY A 18 5.39 -37.84 -11.34
C GLY A 18 6.20 -38.91 -10.59
N ILE A 19 7.14 -39.57 -11.25
CA ILE A 19 8.02 -40.57 -10.63
C ILE A 19 9.16 -39.91 -9.83
N MET A 20 9.68 -38.74 -10.24
CA MET A 20 10.60 -37.95 -9.40
C MET A 20 9.89 -37.33 -8.19
N LEU A 21 8.65 -36.88 -8.33
CA LEU A 21 7.84 -36.45 -7.19
C LEU A 21 7.50 -37.62 -6.26
N ALA A 22 7.22 -38.80 -6.81
CA ALA A 22 6.96 -40.04 -6.03
C ALA A 22 8.24 -40.57 -5.36
N ALA A 23 9.41 -40.39 -5.95
CA ALA A 23 10.68 -40.85 -5.35
C ALA A 23 11.16 -39.93 -4.22
N VAL A 24 10.74 -38.64 -4.21
CA VAL A 24 10.93 -37.72 -3.07
C VAL A 24 9.92 -37.99 -1.95
N LEU A 25 8.78 -38.61 -2.26
CA LEU A 25 7.73 -38.96 -1.28
C LEU A 25 7.96 -40.30 -0.54
N THR A 26 8.96 -41.09 -0.92
CA THR A 26 9.25 -42.40 -0.27
C THR A 26 10.39 -42.38 0.74
N SER A 27 11.16 -41.28 0.86
CA SER A 27 11.95 -41.02 2.05
C SER A 27 11.11 -40.13 2.97
N CYS A 28 10.62 -40.68 4.11
CA CYS A 28 10.15 -39.83 5.21
C CYS A 28 11.17 -38.70 5.39
N PRO A 29 10.82 -37.43 5.13
CA PRO A 29 11.72 -36.34 5.50
C PRO A 29 11.86 -36.47 7.01
N THR A 30 13.07 -36.68 7.45
CA THR A 30 13.37 -36.86 8.86
C THR A 30 12.80 -35.67 9.62
N ASN A 31 12.12 -35.91 10.73
CA ASN A 31 11.56 -34.96 11.68
C ASN A 31 12.60 -33.94 12.23
N GLU A 32 13.83 -34.00 11.76
CA GLU A 32 14.96 -33.26 12.33
C GLU A 32 14.89 -31.76 12.07
N LYS A 33 14.39 -31.31 10.91
CA LYS A 33 14.41 -29.87 10.57
C LYS A 33 13.23 -29.07 11.18
N PHE A 34 12.04 -29.65 11.23
CA PHE A 34 10.83 -28.97 11.72
C PHE A 34 10.25 -29.59 13.00
N GLY A 35 10.88 -30.64 13.53
CA GLY A 35 10.42 -31.30 14.76
C GLY A 35 8.92 -31.64 14.72
N ALA A 36 8.19 -31.24 15.76
CA ALA A 36 6.76 -31.51 15.88
C ALA A 36 5.90 -30.70 14.87
N ASP A 37 6.43 -29.61 14.31
CA ASP A 37 5.71 -28.81 13.29
C ASP A 37 5.54 -29.57 11.98
N SER A 38 6.39 -30.56 11.70
CA SER A 38 6.26 -31.43 10.52
C SER A 38 4.90 -32.12 10.47
N ASP A 39 4.28 -32.44 11.61
CA ASP A 39 2.95 -33.04 11.68
C ASP A 39 1.85 -32.14 11.09
N TYR A 40 1.98 -30.83 11.15
CA TYR A 40 1.05 -29.90 10.47
C TYR A 40 1.13 -30.07 8.95
N PHE A 41 2.32 -30.03 8.38
CA PHE A 41 2.52 -30.11 6.92
C PHE A 41 2.17 -31.50 6.38
N VAL A 42 2.54 -32.57 7.11
CA VAL A 42 2.12 -33.94 6.77
C VAL A 42 0.59 -34.07 6.86
N GLY A 43 -0.04 -33.43 7.85
CA GLY A 43 -1.50 -33.38 7.95
C GLY A 43 -2.15 -32.74 6.72
N LEU A 44 -1.60 -31.65 6.19
CA LEU A 44 -2.05 -31.03 4.95
C LEU A 44 -1.87 -31.95 3.74
N GLN A 45 -0.73 -32.64 3.62
CA GLN A 45 -0.53 -33.66 2.56
C GLN A 45 -1.57 -34.76 2.62
N LYS A 46 -1.89 -35.28 3.84
CA LYS A 46 -2.92 -36.31 4.04
C LYS A 46 -4.32 -35.82 3.66
N LEU A 47 -4.61 -34.52 3.85
CA LEU A 47 -5.86 -33.92 3.34
C LEU A 47 -5.91 -33.89 1.82
N GLN A 48 -4.83 -33.55 1.15
CA GLN A 48 -4.74 -33.56 -0.31
C GLN A 48 -4.89 -35.01 -0.87
N GLU A 49 -4.37 -35.98 -0.15
CA GLU A 49 -4.54 -37.43 -0.48
C GLU A 49 -5.96 -37.96 -0.18
N GLY A 50 -6.85 -37.15 0.42
CA GLY A 50 -8.20 -37.56 0.84
C GLY A 50 -8.24 -38.36 2.15
N ASN A 51 -7.09 -38.54 2.83
CA ASN A 51 -6.99 -39.32 4.07
C ASN A 51 -7.29 -38.43 5.30
N LYS A 52 -8.56 -38.08 5.47
CA LYS A 52 -9.04 -37.21 6.55
C LYS A 52 -8.71 -37.73 7.95
N LYS A 53 -8.79 -39.05 8.16
CA LYS A 53 -8.54 -39.65 9.49
C LYS A 53 -7.10 -39.48 9.95
N GLU A 54 -6.15 -39.71 9.06
CA GLU A 54 -4.73 -39.53 9.35
C GLU A 54 -4.38 -38.06 9.49
N ALA A 55 -4.97 -37.16 8.66
CA ALA A 55 -4.82 -35.73 8.79
C ALA A 55 -5.24 -35.22 10.18
N VAL A 56 -6.43 -35.64 10.67
CA VAL A 56 -6.91 -35.28 12.01
C VAL A 56 -5.94 -35.75 13.10
N GLN A 57 -5.36 -36.95 12.98
CA GLN A 57 -4.37 -37.45 13.94
C GLN A 57 -3.10 -36.58 13.92
N LYS A 58 -2.61 -36.20 12.74
CA LYS A 58 -1.43 -35.35 12.57
C LYS A 58 -1.63 -33.94 13.14
N PHE A 59 -2.76 -33.30 12.86
CA PHE A 59 -3.09 -32.01 13.46
C PHE A 59 -3.21 -32.08 14.98
N ASN A 60 -3.83 -33.13 15.54
CA ASN A 60 -3.88 -33.31 16.98
C ASN A 60 -2.49 -33.48 17.63
N ASN A 61 -1.55 -34.14 16.95
CA ASN A 61 -0.17 -34.23 17.43
C ASN A 61 0.53 -32.86 17.39
N CYS A 62 0.38 -32.08 16.31
CA CYS A 62 0.95 -30.76 16.19
C CYS A 62 0.38 -29.79 17.23
N ILE A 63 -0.92 -29.83 17.51
CA ILE A 63 -1.54 -29.02 18.58
C ILE A 63 -0.87 -29.25 19.95
N LYS A 64 -0.48 -30.49 20.24
CA LYS A 64 0.12 -30.86 21.52
C LYS A 64 1.59 -30.49 21.66
N LYS A 65 2.34 -30.43 20.57
CA LYS A 65 3.82 -30.39 20.58
C LYS A 65 4.43 -29.36 19.64
N GLY A 66 3.65 -28.82 18.71
CA GLY A 66 4.12 -27.87 17.68
C GLY A 66 4.37 -26.47 18.21
N THR A 67 5.02 -25.67 17.41
CA THR A 67 5.23 -24.23 17.70
C THR A 67 3.94 -23.42 17.51
N TYR A 68 3.94 -22.18 17.98
CA TYR A 68 2.78 -21.31 18.06
C TYR A 68 1.91 -21.31 16.79
N TYR A 69 2.49 -20.98 15.62
CA TYR A 69 1.69 -20.89 14.39
C TYR A 69 1.29 -22.24 13.81
N CYS A 70 2.16 -23.26 13.84
CA CYS A 70 1.80 -24.58 13.36
C CYS A 70 0.70 -25.24 14.22
N ALA A 71 0.76 -25.05 15.54
CA ALA A 71 -0.30 -25.52 16.45
C ALA A 71 -1.61 -24.76 16.21
N LYS A 72 -1.57 -23.44 16.03
CA LYS A 72 -2.72 -22.59 15.71
C LYS A 72 -3.39 -23.02 14.40
N GLU A 73 -2.62 -23.14 13.31
CA GLU A 73 -3.14 -23.55 12.01
C GLU A 73 -3.67 -24.99 12.02
N SER A 74 -3.02 -25.90 12.77
CA SER A 74 -3.54 -27.27 12.98
C SER A 74 -4.91 -27.24 13.66
N ALA A 75 -5.11 -26.40 14.68
CA ALA A 75 -6.40 -26.28 15.35
C ALA A 75 -7.46 -25.61 14.44
N LYS A 76 -7.09 -24.64 13.61
CA LYS A 76 -7.99 -24.08 12.57
C LYS A 76 -8.45 -25.18 11.60
N GLN A 77 -7.53 -26.02 11.12
CA GLN A 77 -7.89 -27.17 10.27
C GLN A 77 -8.87 -28.12 10.96
N LEU A 78 -8.64 -28.48 12.23
CA LEU A 78 -9.56 -29.32 12.99
C LEU A 78 -10.93 -28.69 13.21
N ALA A 79 -10.99 -27.38 13.46
CA ALA A 79 -12.26 -26.65 13.58
C ALA A 79 -13.10 -26.70 12.27
N GLN A 80 -12.46 -26.90 11.12
CA GLN A 80 -13.12 -27.04 9.82
C GLN A 80 -13.50 -28.49 9.49
N ILE A 81 -12.55 -29.42 9.62
CA ILE A 81 -12.69 -30.79 9.11
C ILE A 81 -13.10 -31.80 10.16
N GLY A 82 -12.93 -31.56 11.44
CA GLY A 82 -13.26 -32.48 12.54
C GLY A 82 -14.72 -32.92 12.56
N ASN A 83 -15.03 -33.93 13.38
CA ASN A 83 -16.41 -34.17 13.79
C ASN A 83 -16.88 -33.08 14.75
N LEU A 84 -18.15 -33.08 15.15
CA LEU A 84 -18.71 -32.00 15.97
C LEU A 84 -17.93 -31.77 17.28
N GLN A 85 -17.54 -32.83 17.95
CA GLN A 85 -16.78 -32.79 19.21
C GLN A 85 -15.36 -32.23 18.97
N GLU A 86 -14.68 -32.69 17.91
CA GLU A 86 -13.36 -32.23 17.54
C GLU A 86 -13.37 -30.73 17.13
N LYS A 87 -14.38 -30.31 16.39
CA LYS A 87 -14.57 -28.91 15.99
C LYS A 87 -14.74 -27.98 17.21
N ASN A 88 -15.61 -28.35 18.12
CA ASN A 88 -15.84 -27.57 19.32
C ASN A 88 -14.58 -27.50 20.21
N ALA A 89 -13.93 -28.65 20.45
CA ALA A 89 -12.69 -28.70 21.22
C ALA A 89 -11.56 -27.90 20.57
N ALA A 90 -11.45 -27.93 19.24
CA ALA A 90 -10.47 -27.13 18.51
C ALA A 90 -10.74 -25.63 18.60
N ALA A 91 -11.99 -25.21 18.50
CA ALA A 91 -12.39 -23.79 18.65
C ALA A 91 -12.13 -23.26 20.08
N GLU A 92 -12.46 -24.04 21.10
CA GLU A 92 -12.14 -23.71 22.48
C GLU A 92 -10.65 -23.65 22.75
N PHE A 93 -9.89 -24.60 22.18
CA PHE A 93 -8.43 -24.60 22.26
C PHE A 93 -7.83 -23.35 21.60
N LEU A 94 -8.31 -23.00 20.39
CA LEU A 94 -7.86 -21.78 19.67
C LEU A 94 -8.06 -20.54 20.54
N TYR A 95 -9.26 -20.30 21.00
CA TYR A 95 -9.57 -19.12 21.78
C TYR A 95 -8.80 -19.05 23.11
N LYS A 96 -8.62 -20.20 23.78
CA LYS A 96 -7.89 -20.28 25.04
C LYS A 96 -6.39 -20.01 24.88
N ASN A 97 -5.76 -20.50 23.82
CA ASN A 97 -4.30 -20.46 23.66
C ASN A 97 -3.84 -19.38 22.68
N PHE A 98 -4.72 -18.91 21.78
CA PHE A 98 -4.48 -17.90 20.75
C PHE A 98 -5.65 -16.90 20.74
N PRO A 99 -5.79 -16.06 21.79
CA PRO A 99 -6.96 -15.19 21.98
C PRO A 99 -6.93 -13.97 21.04
N ASP A 100 -6.95 -14.23 19.73
CA ASP A 100 -7.08 -13.20 18.70
C ASP A 100 -8.51 -13.14 18.13
N ALA A 101 -8.75 -12.16 17.25
CA ALA A 101 -10.06 -11.92 16.65
C ALA A 101 -10.56 -13.13 15.84
N ASP A 102 -9.69 -13.82 15.09
CA ASP A 102 -10.05 -14.99 14.30
C ASP A 102 -10.49 -16.16 15.17
N SER A 103 -9.74 -16.44 16.24
CA SER A 103 -10.04 -17.52 17.17
C SER A 103 -11.34 -17.24 17.93
N LYS A 104 -11.60 -15.98 18.29
CA LYS A 104 -12.84 -15.54 18.90
C LYS A 104 -14.02 -15.72 17.93
N LEU A 105 -13.85 -15.36 16.65
CA LEU A 105 -14.86 -15.53 15.61
C LEU A 105 -15.20 -17.00 15.38
N ILE A 106 -14.20 -17.88 15.28
CA ILE A 106 -14.39 -19.33 15.12
C ILE A 106 -15.21 -19.89 16.28
N LEU A 107 -14.88 -19.52 17.52
CA LEU A 107 -15.62 -20.00 18.70
C LEU A 107 -17.06 -19.44 18.74
N ALA A 108 -17.23 -18.15 18.38
CA ALA A 108 -18.54 -17.51 18.29
C ALA A 108 -19.46 -18.23 17.28
N GLN A 109 -18.92 -18.57 16.11
CA GLN A 109 -19.64 -19.33 15.09
C GLN A 109 -20.06 -20.71 15.60
N ARG A 110 -19.19 -21.43 16.33
CA ARG A 110 -19.52 -22.73 16.95
C ARG A 110 -20.64 -22.59 17.97
N TYR A 111 -20.61 -21.59 18.83
CA TYR A 111 -21.69 -21.35 19.79
C TYR A 111 -23.03 -21.04 19.12
N LEU A 112 -23.02 -20.28 18.00
CA LEU A 112 -24.24 -20.03 17.23
C LEU A 112 -24.79 -21.33 16.59
N GLU A 113 -23.94 -22.14 15.97
CA GLU A 113 -24.32 -23.41 15.33
C GLU A 113 -24.81 -24.45 16.34
N SER A 114 -24.22 -24.47 17.54
CA SER A 114 -24.65 -25.34 18.65
C SER A 114 -25.84 -24.79 19.44
N ASN A 115 -26.40 -23.64 19.03
CA ASN A 115 -27.47 -22.92 19.74
C ASN A 115 -27.12 -22.54 21.19
N GLU A 116 -25.83 -22.38 21.49
CA GLU A 116 -25.31 -21.95 22.80
C GLU A 116 -25.30 -20.40 22.93
N LEU A 117 -26.44 -19.76 22.65
CA LEU A 117 -26.54 -18.30 22.46
C LEU A 117 -26.07 -17.48 23.67
N ARG A 118 -26.28 -17.98 24.90
CA ARG A 118 -25.81 -17.29 26.13
C ARG A 118 -24.29 -17.26 26.21
N LYS A 119 -23.61 -18.37 25.90
CA LYS A 119 -22.14 -18.41 25.82
C LYS A 119 -21.60 -17.49 24.74
N LEU A 120 -22.30 -17.40 23.60
CA LEU A 120 -21.94 -16.45 22.56
C LEU A 120 -22.01 -15.00 23.08
N LEU A 121 -23.05 -14.62 23.80
CA LEU A 121 -23.17 -13.27 24.40
C LEU A 121 -22.10 -13.01 25.47
N GLU A 122 -21.77 -14.00 26.29
CA GLU A 122 -20.66 -13.91 27.27
C GLU A 122 -19.31 -13.72 26.59
N LEU A 123 -19.02 -14.53 25.55
CA LEU A 123 -17.80 -14.43 24.76
C LEU A 123 -17.62 -13.05 24.12
N THR A 124 -18.72 -12.44 23.71
CA THR A 124 -18.78 -11.17 22.98
C THR A 124 -19.19 -9.98 23.86
N GLU A 125 -19.18 -10.11 25.19
CA GLU A 125 -19.65 -9.05 26.10
C GLU A 125 -18.81 -7.78 26.02
N LYS A 126 -17.50 -7.92 25.81
CA LYS A 126 -16.52 -6.80 25.77
C LYS A 126 -16.08 -6.51 24.34
N LEU A 127 -17.03 -6.42 23.39
CA LEU A 127 -16.70 -6.00 22.02
C LEU A 127 -16.43 -4.49 21.98
N ASP A 128 -15.38 -4.14 21.26
CA ASP A 128 -15.16 -2.78 20.78
C ASP A 128 -15.82 -2.63 19.40
N PHE A 129 -16.99 -2.00 19.36
CA PHE A 129 -17.73 -1.78 18.12
C PHE A 129 -16.99 -0.89 17.11
N ALA A 130 -15.95 -0.16 17.53
CA ALA A 130 -15.12 0.63 16.66
C ALA A 130 -14.01 -0.19 15.96
N GLN A 131 -13.52 -1.26 16.60
CA GLN A 131 -12.33 -2.00 16.17
C GLN A 131 -12.59 -3.47 15.80
N ASP A 132 -13.55 -4.13 16.50
CA ASP A 132 -13.80 -5.55 16.31
C ASP A 132 -14.39 -5.86 14.91
N GLN A 133 -14.20 -7.10 14.44
CA GLN A 133 -14.66 -7.56 13.13
C GLN A 133 -16.19 -7.50 13.01
N ASP A 134 -16.69 -7.02 11.87
CA ASP A 134 -18.12 -6.93 11.58
C ASP A 134 -18.85 -8.28 11.74
N ASP A 135 -18.21 -9.38 11.31
CA ASP A 135 -18.80 -10.70 11.42
C ASP A 135 -19.02 -11.13 12.87
N LEU A 136 -18.11 -10.79 13.77
CA LEU A 136 -18.28 -11.09 15.21
C LEU A 136 -19.43 -10.30 15.82
N ILE A 137 -19.56 -9.02 15.45
CA ILE A 137 -20.66 -8.17 15.87
C ILE A 137 -21.98 -8.70 15.34
N LYS A 138 -22.06 -9.09 14.06
CA LYS A 138 -23.26 -9.72 13.47
C LYS A 138 -23.69 -10.97 14.23
N LEU A 139 -22.76 -11.86 14.58
CA LEU A 139 -23.07 -13.07 15.36
C LEU A 139 -23.69 -12.72 16.71
N ARG A 140 -23.16 -11.69 17.39
CA ARG A 140 -23.72 -11.19 18.64
C ARG A 140 -25.12 -10.64 18.45
N LEU A 141 -25.35 -9.80 17.45
CA LEU A 141 -26.66 -9.22 17.15
C LEU A 141 -27.70 -10.31 16.81
N LEU A 142 -27.30 -11.34 16.04
CA LEU A 142 -28.14 -12.50 15.77
C LEU A 142 -28.51 -13.28 17.04
N ALA A 143 -27.58 -13.40 17.98
CA ALA A 143 -27.88 -14.04 19.27
C ALA A 143 -28.87 -13.22 20.11
N LEU A 144 -28.74 -11.90 20.14
CA LEU A 144 -29.68 -10.99 20.80
C LEU A 144 -31.08 -11.12 20.20
N GLN A 145 -31.19 -11.14 18.87
CA GLN A 145 -32.46 -11.31 18.16
C GLN A 145 -33.13 -12.66 18.50
N LYS A 146 -32.34 -13.76 18.41
CA LYS A 146 -32.84 -15.10 18.72
C LYS A 146 -33.27 -15.27 20.17
N LEU A 147 -32.74 -14.50 21.10
CA LEU A 147 -33.09 -14.49 22.51
C LEU A 147 -34.18 -13.46 22.83
N ASN A 148 -34.74 -12.76 21.82
CA ASN A 148 -35.76 -11.70 21.98
C ASN A 148 -35.31 -10.55 22.91
N LEU A 149 -34.02 -10.23 22.95
CA LEU A 149 -33.43 -9.12 23.69
C LEU A 149 -33.48 -7.83 22.84
N THR A 150 -34.69 -7.39 22.52
CA THR A 150 -35.00 -6.37 21.51
C THR A 150 -34.35 -5.02 21.80
N ASP A 151 -34.51 -4.48 23.00
CA ASP A 151 -33.94 -3.16 23.34
C ASP A 151 -32.43 -3.15 23.25
N ARG A 152 -31.81 -4.23 23.70
CA ARG A 152 -30.35 -4.38 23.60
C ARG A 152 -29.89 -4.53 22.17
N PHE A 153 -30.64 -5.24 21.32
CA PHE A 153 -30.35 -5.34 19.88
C PHE A 153 -30.32 -3.97 19.22
N PHE A 154 -31.33 -3.12 19.42
CA PHE A 154 -31.36 -1.79 18.81
C PHE A 154 -30.26 -0.87 19.34
N ALA A 155 -30.00 -0.88 20.64
CA ALA A 155 -28.92 -0.09 21.23
C ALA A 155 -27.55 -0.50 20.69
N GLU A 156 -27.26 -1.79 20.52
CA GLU A 156 -25.99 -2.27 20.00
C GLU A 156 -25.85 -2.04 18.50
N VAL A 157 -26.92 -2.12 17.71
CA VAL A 157 -26.92 -1.71 16.29
C VAL A 157 -26.58 -0.23 16.17
N TYR A 158 -27.22 0.63 16.96
CA TYR A 158 -26.91 2.06 16.98
C TYR A 158 -25.44 2.31 17.31
N THR A 159 -24.92 1.67 18.35
CA THR A 159 -23.52 1.78 18.76
C THR A 159 -22.58 1.33 17.65
N TRP A 160 -22.85 0.19 17.02
CA TRP A 160 -22.04 -0.32 15.91
C TRP A 160 -22.00 0.65 14.72
N PHE A 161 -23.14 1.22 14.36
CA PHE A 161 -23.25 2.14 13.25
C PHE A 161 -22.65 3.52 13.53
N THR A 162 -22.55 3.94 14.78
CA THR A 162 -22.05 5.28 15.15
C THR A 162 -20.61 5.29 15.68
N SER A 163 -19.98 4.13 15.83
CA SER A 163 -18.62 4.02 16.36
C SER A 163 -17.52 4.12 15.30
N ARG A 164 -17.81 3.87 14.01
CA ARG A 164 -16.84 3.85 12.91
C ARG A 164 -17.45 4.26 11.57
N GLN A 165 -16.59 4.38 10.52
CA GLN A 165 -17.06 4.57 9.15
C GLN A 165 -17.91 3.36 8.73
N LEU A 166 -18.99 3.60 7.98
CA LEU A 166 -19.84 2.52 7.50
C LEU A 166 -19.10 1.62 6.51
N SER A 167 -19.19 0.31 6.77
CA SER A 167 -18.73 -0.75 5.88
C SER A 167 -19.83 -1.23 4.93
N GLN A 168 -19.43 -2.02 3.92
CA GLN A 168 -20.39 -2.71 3.05
C GLN A 168 -21.25 -3.71 3.85
N GLU A 169 -20.66 -4.36 4.85
CA GLU A 169 -21.32 -5.32 5.74
C GLU A 169 -22.40 -4.65 6.58
N GLN A 170 -22.13 -3.47 7.15
CA GLN A 170 -23.12 -2.69 7.89
C GLN A 170 -24.27 -2.25 6.98
N TYR A 171 -23.95 -1.77 5.76
CA TYR A 171 -24.98 -1.40 4.79
C TYR A 171 -25.90 -2.58 4.42
N GLN A 172 -25.31 -3.76 4.15
CA GLN A 172 -26.08 -4.98 3.87
C GLN A 172 -26.92 -5.41 5.07
N PHE A 173 -26.36 -5.38 6.27
CA PHE A 173 -27.09 -5.71 7.51
C PHE A 173 -28.28 -4.77 7.73
N TYR A 174 -28.12 -3.47 7.51
CA TYR A 174 -29.24 -2.54 7.61
C TYR A 174 -30.35 -2.89 6.64
N ARG A 175 -30.02 -3.10 5.38
CA ARG A 175 -31.00 -3.39 4.32
C ARG A 175 -31.70 -4.74 4.52
N ASP A 176 -30.96 -5.76 4.90
CA ASP A 176 -31.45 -7.14 4.88
C ASP A 176 -32.02 -7.60 6.23
N VAL A 177 -31.65 -6.93 7.33
CA VAL A 177 -32.06 -7.31 8.69
C VAL A 177 -32.77 -6.17 9.42
N TYR A 178 -32.12 -4.98 9.52
CA TYR A 178 -32.62 -3.90 10.37
C TYR A 178 -33.87 -3.22 9.80
N SER A 179 -33.84 -2.74 8.57
CA SER A 179 -34.99 -2.04 7.96
C SER A 179 -36.23 -2.92 7.87
N PRO A 180 -36.15 -4.19 7.38
CA PRO A 180 -37.30 -5.09 7.38
C PRO A 180 -37.89 -5.33 8.78
N LEU A 181 -37.04 -5.44 9.81
CA LEU A 181 -37.49 -5.64 11.20
C LEU A 181 -38.22 -4.42 11.73
N ILE A 182 -37.75 -3.21 11.43
CA ILE A 182 -38.42 -1.96 11.82
C ILE A 182 -39.74 -1.83 11.06
N ASP A 183 -39.78 -2.07 9.76
CA ASP A 183 -40.99 -1.96 8.93
C ASP A 183 -42.07 -2.94 9.43
N GLU A 184 -41.72 -4.20 9.76
CA GLU A 184 -42.62 -5.19 10.32
C GLU A 184 -43.21 -4.71 11.63
N LYS A 185 -42.36 -4.22 12.57
CA LYS A 185 -42.80 -3.73 13.90
C LYS A 185 -43.67 -2.47 13.80
N ILE A 186 -43.39 -1.58 12.83
CA ILE A 186 -44.24 -0.40 12.60
C ILE A 186 -45.60 -0.84 12.08
N ILE A 187 -45.69 -1.80 11.14
CA ILE A 187 -46.95 -2.32 10.63
C ILE A 187 -47.78 -2.99 11.73
N GLU A 188 -47.12 -3.68 12.66
CA GLU A 188 -47.77 -4.31 13.83
C GLU A 188 -48.10 -3.34 14.97
N GLU A 189 -47.81 -2.04 14.81
CA GLU A 189 -47.94 -1.00 15.85
C GLU A 189 -47.14 -1.29 17.14
N LEU A 190 -46.06 -2.05 17.03
CA LEU A 190 -45.19 -2.43 18.15
C LEU A 190 -43.99 -1.50 18.32
N TYR A 191 -43.77 -0.55 17.39
CA TYR A 191 -42.57 0.30 17.36
C TYR A 191 -42.85 1.65 16.70
N GLU A 192 -42.41 2.73 17.36
CA GLU A 192 -42.37 4.07 16.80
C GLU A 192 -40.89 4.43 16.45
N PRO A 193 -40.62 4.93 15.24
CA PRO A 193 -39.26 5.33 14.86
C PRO A 193 -38.65 6.37 15.80
N THR A 194 -37.44 6.14 16.21
CA THR A 194 -36.68 6.95 17.18
C THR A 194 -35.70 7.91 16.51
N PRO A 195 -35.17 8.93 17.22
CA PRO A 195 -34.05 9.72 16.75
C PRO A 195 -32.83 8.86 16.33
N GLN A 196 -32.61 7.71 16.99
CA GLN A 196 -31.55 6.75 16.65
C GLN A 196 -31.79 6.12 15.27
N ASP A 197 -33.01 5.72 14.96
CA ASP A 197 -33.35 5.19 13.60
C ASP A 197 -33.14 6.24 12.52
N PHE A 198 -33.49 7.48 12.81
CA PHE A 198 -33.21 8.60 11.93
C PHE A 198 -31.72 8.77 11.70
N ALA A 199 -30.90 8.73 12.77
CA ALA A 199 -29.46 8.84 12.67
C ALA A 199 -28.83 7.73 11.82
N LEU A 200 -29.32 6.48 11.96
CA LEU A 200 -28.87 5.36 11.14
C LEU A 200 -29.20 5.60 9.65
N SER A 201 -30.43 5.97 9.34
CA SER A 201 -30.84 6.25 7.96
C SER A 201 -30.09 7.46 7.37
N TYR A 202 -29.83 8.50 8.17
CA TYR A 202 -29.00 9.65 7.79
C TYR A 202 -27.60 9.22 7.36
N ARG A 203 -26.95 8.36 8.14
CA ARG A 203 -25.62 7.82 7.81
C ARG A 203 -25.63 7.07 6.50
N LEU A 204 -26.70 6.36 6.14
CA LEU A 204 -26.82 5.63 4.89
C LEU A 204 -26.94 6.56 3.68
N TYR A 205 -27.63 7.72 3.79
CA TYR A 205 -27.59 8.72 2.71
C TYR A 205 -26.16 9.13 2.41
N ILE A 206 -25.36 9.43 3.44
CA ILE A 206 -23.96 9.85 3.25
C ILE A 206 -23.08 8.71 2.71
N TYR A 207 -23.28 7.48 3.20
CA TYR A 207 -22.58 6.30 2.67
C TYR A 207 -22.84 6.09 1.18
N ARG A 208 -24.09 6.28 0.74
CA ARG A 208 -24.52 6.20 -0.68
C ARG A 208 -24.12 7.42 -1.50
N ARG A 209 -23.47 8.41 -0.90
CA ARG A 209 -23.11 9.71 -1.48
C ARG A 209 -24.32 10.55 -1.92
N ASP A 210 -25.47 10.32 -1.30
CA ASP A 210 -26.68 11.16 -1.47
C ASP A 210 -26.59 12.37 -0.53
N TYR A 211 -25.64 13.25 -0.85
CA TYR A 211 -25.35 14.42 -0.03
C TYR A 211 -26.45 15.48 -0.07
N LEU A 212 -27.25 15.53 -1.13
CA LEU A 212 -28.38 16.46 -1.23
C LEU A 212 -29.47 16.10 -0.22
N SER A 213 -29.86 14.82 -0.16
CA SER A 213 -30.79 14.36 0.88
C SER A 213 -30.21 14.54 2.29
N GLY A 214 -28.93 14.24 2.48
CA GLY A 214 -28.24 14.49 3.74
C GLY A 214 -28.24 15.97 4.13
N TYR A 215 -28.02 16.90 3.20
CA TYR A 215 -28.05 18.33 3.45
C TYR A 215 -29.46 18.81 3.84
N ALA A 216 -30.49 18.35 3.10
CA ALA A 216 -31.87 18.69 3.39
C ALA A 216 -32.32 18.24 4.81
N LEU A 217 -31.79 17.12 5.28
CA LEU A 217 -32.10 16.53 6.60
C LEU A 217 -31.17 16.99 7.74
N ALA A 218 -30.12 17.77 7.42
CA ALA A 218 -29.11 18.19 8.38
C ALA A 218 -29.67 19.00 9.55
N GLY A 219 -30.67 19.84 9.30
CA GLY A 219 -31.35 20.63 10.34
C GLY A 219 -32.05 19.76 11.39
N GLN A 220 -32.68 18.66 10.96
CA GLN A 220 -33.33 17.72 11.85
C GLN A 220 -32.32 16.95 12.72
N LEU A 221 -31.18 16.51 12.13
CA LEU A 221 -30.11 15.88 12.91
C LEU A 221 -29.54 16.82 13.97
N LEU A 222 -29.36 18.11 13.62
CA LEU A 222 -28.87 19.11 14.55
C LEU A 222 -29.88 19.41 15.67
N SER A 223 -31.18 19.43 15.40
CA SER A 223 -32.18 19.60 16.47
C SER A 223 -32.12 18.47 17.51
N TYR A 224 -31.95 17.22 17.08
CA TYR A 224 -31.77 16.10 18.01
C TYR A 224 -30.50 16.22 18.88
N PHE A 225 -29.42 16.85 18.37
CA PHE A 225 -28.25 17.17 19.22
C PHE A 225 -28.55 18.29 20.22
N GLU A 226 -29.32 19.32 19.82
CA GLU A 226 -29.63 20.49 20.63
C GLU A 226 -30.66 20.14 21.73
N ASP A 227 -31.65 19.28 21.41
CA ASP A 227 -32.68 18.81 22.29
C ASP A 227 -32.21 17.72 23.29
N GLY A 228 -31.01 17.16 23.02
CA GLY A 228 -30.43 16.08 23.84
C GLY A 228 -30.95 14.69 23.51
N ASP A 229 -31.71 14.53 22.43
CA ASP A 229 -32.25 13.24 21.98
C ASP A 229 -31.14 12.33 21.38
N LEU A 230 -30.07 12.92 20.85
CA LEU A 230 -28.89 12.22 20.36
C LEU A 230 -27.59 12.85 20.90
N GLU A 231 -26.68 12.01 21.33
CA GLU A 231 -25.31 12.43 21.65
C GLU A 231 -24.57 12.88 20.39
N PRO A 232 -23.91 14.06 20.37
CA PRO A 232 -23.13 14.54 19.24
C PRO A 232 -21.85 13.72 19.04
N CYS A 233 -21.98 12.51 18.47
CA CYS A 233 -20.84 11.62 18.26
C CYS A 233 -20.02 12.00 17.00
N ALA A 234 -18.76 11.57 16.97
CA ALA A 234 -17.80 11.87 15.92
C ALA A 234 -18.30 11.48 14.51
N MET A 235 -18.91 10.31 14.37
CA MET A 235 -19.32 9.81 13.05
C MET A 235 -20.51 10.57 12.47
N LEU A 236 -21.51 10.86 13.29
CA LEU A 236 -22.66 11.69 12.87
C LEU A 236 -22.22 13.11 12.50
N ALA A 237 -21.30 13.70 13.29
CA ALA A 237 -20.74 15.01 12.99
C ALA A 237 -19.90 15.02 11.70
N SER A 238 -19.14 13.95 11.45
CA SER A 238 -18.43 13.77 10.18
C SER A 238 -19.40 13.68 9.00
N ASP A 239 -20.46 12.91 9.13
CA ASP A 239 -21.45 12.72 8.07
C ASP A 239 -22.23 14.01 7.81
N LEU A 240 -22.60 14.74 8.87
CA LEU A 240 -23.17 16.08 8.78
C LEU A 240 -22.24 17.04 8.01
N GLY A 241 -20.97 17.08 8.37
CA GLY A 241 -19.98 17.90 7.68
C GLY A 241 -19.83 17.57 6.20
N LYS A 242 -19.85 16.26 5.83
CA LYS A 242 -19.86 15.82 4.43
C LYS A 242 -21.12 16.27 3.69
N ALA A 243 -22.28 16.20 4.33
CA ALA A 243 -23.55 16.68 3.76
C ALA A 243 -23.45 18.16 3.40
N PHE A 244 -22.93 19.00 4.30
CA PHE A 244 -22.67 20.40 4.01
C PHE A 244 -21.62 20.61 2.91
N LEU A 245 -20.49 19.90 2.97
CA LEU A 245 -19.39 20.08 2.03
C LEU A 245 -19.79 19.75 0.58
N TYR A 246 -20.59 18.72 0.36
CA TYR A 246 -20.92 18.20 -0.96
C TYR A 246 -22.37 18.48 -1.40
N GLY A 247 -23.25 18.85 -0.48
CA GLY A 247 -24.67 19.12 -0.76
C GLY A 247 -25.05 20.61 -0.71
N SER A 248 -24.17 21.49 -0.20
CA SER A 248 -24.44 22.92 -0.09
C SER A 248 -24.28 23.66 -1.41
N GLU A 249 -25.23 24.56 -1.67
CA GLU A 249 -25.12 25.61 -2.69
C GLU A 249 -24.76 26.98 -2.08
N GLN A 250 -24.77 27.10 -0.74
CA GLN A 250 -24.53 28.34 0.02
C GLN A 250 -23.23 28.26 0.82
N ILE A 251 -22.14 27.91 0.15
CA ILE A 251 -20.84 27.52 0.74
C ILE A 251 -20.39 28.44 1.88
N VAL A 252 -20.41 29.76 1.71
CA VAL A 252 -19.91 30.70 2.73
C VAL A 252 -20.86 30.83 3.90
N GLN A 253 -22.18 30.87 3.64
CA GLN A 253 -23.20 30.91 4.71
C GLN A 253 -23.14 29.67 5.59
N ASP A 254 -22.98 28.50 4.96
CA ASP A 254 -22.86 27.24 5.65
C ASP A 254 -21.54 27.08 6.39
N ALA A 255 -20.45 27.64 5.87
CA ALA A 255 -19.19 27.72 6.63
C ALA A 255 -19.34 28.57 7.90
N VAL A 256 -20.02 29.71 7.83
CA VAL A 256 -20.35 30.54 9.01
C VAL A 256 -21.26 29.77 9.98
N PHE A 257 -22.23 29.05 9.45
CA PHE A 257 -23.16 28.24 10.25
C PHE A 257 -22.42 27.14 11.01
N LEU A 258 -21.61 26.31 10.32
CA LEU A 258 -20.85 25.23 10.94
C LEU A 258 -19.85 25.77 11.97
N ARG A 259 -19.22 26.91 11.72
CA ARG A 259 -18.36 27.59 12.71
C ARG A 259 -19.10 27.90 14.01
N LYS A 260 -20.30 28.46 13.91
CA LYS A 260 -21.16 28.75 15.10
C LYS A 260 -21.55 27.45 15.83
N LYS A 261 -21.84 26.38 15.09
CA LYS A 261 -22.15 25.07 15.69
C LYS A 261 -20.93 24.46 16.37
N ALA A 262 -19.70 24.64 15.83
CA ALA A 262 -18.48 24.23 16.51
C ALA A 262 -18.32 24.92 17.88
N GLU A 263 -18.60 26.22 17.95
CA GLU A 263 -18.57 27.00 19.20
C GLU A 263 -19.61 26.47 20.21
N ALA A 264 -20.81 26.11 19.74
CA ALA A 264 -21.90 25.59 20.58
C ALA A 264 -21.64 24.13 21.05
N LEU A 265 -20.97 23.32 20.26
CA LEU A 265 -20.64 21.92 20.55
C LEU A 265 -19.24 21.74 21.17
N LYS A 266 -18.69 22.81 21.76
CA LYS A 266 -17.36 22.79 22.37
C LYS A 266 -17.23 21.71 23.43
N GLY A 267 -16.12 20.96 23.37
CA GLY A 267 -15.81 19.86 24.28
C GLY A 267 -16.50 18.53 23.93
N THR A 268 -17.33 18.49 22.88
CA THR A 268 -17.90 17.24 22.36
C THR A 268 -17.05 16.65 21.23
N PRO A 269 -17.17 15.35 20.91
CA PRO A 269 -16.50 14.75 19.74
C PRO A 269 -16.90 15.38 18.40
N ALA A 270 -17.99 16.14 18.34
CA ALA A 270 -18.47 16.82 17.15
C ALA A 270 -17.71 18.13 16.85
N GLU A 271 -17.12 18.78 17.87
CA GLU A 271 -16.46 20.08 17.74
C GLU A 271 -15.40 20.08 16.61
N PHE A 272 -14.51 19.09 16.60
CA PHE A 272 -13.50 18.93 15.58
C PHE A 272 -14.09 18.97 14.18
N TYR A 273 -15.13 18.19 13.90
CA TYR A 273 -15.70 18.07 12.57
C TYR A 273 -16.40 19.35 12.12
N MET A 274 -17.05 20.06 13.04
CA MET A 274 -17.69 21.32 12.71
C MET A 274 -16.65 22.40 12.31
N TRP A 275 -15.54 22.52 13.05
CA TRP A 275 -14.43 23.39 12.68
C TRP A 275 -13.79 22.93 11.36
N PHE A 276 -13.52 21.64 11.21
CA PHE A 276 -12.85 21.08 10.04
C PHE A 276 -13.66 21.29 8.76
N TYR A 277 -14.96 21.01 8.77
CA TYR A 277 -15.79 21.19 7.58
C TYR A 277 -16.13 22.66 7.31
N ALA A 278 -16.23 23.50 8.32
CA ALA A 278 -16.27 24.96 8.12
C ALA A 278 -15.02 25.45 7.37
N ALA A 279 -13.84 24.96 7.78
CA ALA A 279 -12.58 25.25 7.10
C ALA A 279 -12.57 24.77 5.65
N ARG A 280 -13.03 23.54 5.39
CA ARG A 280 -13.14 22.94 4.05
C ARG A 280 -14.04 23.76 3.11
N LEU A 281 -15.18 24.23 3.61
CA LEU A 281 -16.09 25.10 2.86
C LEU A 281 -15.43 26.45 2.54
N TYR A 282 -14.80 27.10 3.52
CA TYR A 282 -14.06 28.36 3.28
C TYR A 282 -12.91 28.17 2.28
N ASP A 283 -12.16 27.05 2.35
CA ASP A 283 -11.05 26.78 1.43
C ASP A 283 -11.52 26.56 -0.02
N GLY A 284 -12.72 26.02 -0.20
CA GLY A 284 -13.39 25.91 -1.51
C GLY A 284 -13.88 27.26 -2.08
N ALA A 285 -14.02 28.29 -1.25
CA ALA A 285 -14.57 29.61 -1.65
C ALA A 285 -13.49 30.67 -1.93
N ASN A 286 -12.40 30.35 -2.58
CA ASN A 286 -11.24 31.13 -3.08
C ASN A 286 -10.79 32.39 -2.31
N LEU A 287 -11.69 33.20 -1.74
CA LEU A 287 -11.37 34.47 -1.04
C LEU A 287 -11.28 34.33 0.49
N TYR A 288 -11.56 33.15 1.02
CA TYR A 288 -11.73 32.89 2.45
C TYR A 288 -10.61 32.05 3.07
N SER A 289 -9.45 31.97 2.44
CA SER A 289 -8.32 31.13 2.92
C SER A 289 -7.83 31.52 4.33
N ARG A 290 -7.97 32.79 4.75
CA ARG A 290 -7.63 33.21 6.12
C ARG A 290 -8.62 32.62 7.13
N GLN A 291 -9.92 32.68 6.83
CA GLN A 291 -10.96 32.08 7.66
C GLN A 291 -10.81 30.56 7.72
N ALA A 292 -10.49 29.94 6.56
CA ALA A 292 -10.19 28.52 6.51
C ALA A 292 -9.02 28.14 7.43
N SER A 293 -7.91 28.90 7.38
CA SER A 293 -6.75 28.68 8.25
C SER A 293 -7.13 28.73 9.72
N THR A 294 -7.88 29.76 10.15
CA THR A 294 -8.32 29.88 11.55
C THR A 294 -9.21 28.71 11.97
N CYS A 295 -10.10 28.26 11.08
CA CYS A 295 -10.96 27.10 11.39
C CYS A 295 -10.16 25.79 11.48
N TYR A 296 -9.13 25.58 10.62
CA TYR A 296 -8.24 24.41 10.77
C TYR A 296 -7.42 24.47 12.06
N GLU A 297 -6.90 25.64 12.45
CA GLU A 297 -6.21 25.82 13.72
C GLU A 297 -7.10 25.46 14.91
N ASN A 298 -8.38 25.88 14.89
CA ASN A 298 -9.36 25.50 15.90
C ASN A 298 -9.69 24.01 15.86
N ALA A 299 -9.78 23.38 14.68
CA ALA A 299 -9.99 21.95 14.55
C ALA A 299 -8.82 21.18 15.17
N ILE A 300 -7.57 21.56 14.91
CA ILE A 300 -6.38 20.96 15.51
C ILE A 300 -6.45 21.04 17.06
N ALA A 301 -6.86 22.20 17.58
CA ALA A 301 -6.98 22.41 19.02
C ALA A 301 -8.16 21.63 19.66
N ALA A 302 -9.14 21.21 18.87
CA ALA A 302 -10.35 20.53 19.33
C ALA A 302 -10.22 18.99 19.40
N THR A 303 -9.02 18.43 19.13
CA THR A 303 -8.82 16.96 19.14
C THR A 303 -7.45 16.60 19.68
N ASP A 304 -7.38 15.45 20.37
CA ASP A 304 -6.13 14.81 20.76
C ASP A 304 -5.79 13.59 19.87
N GLU A 305 -6.67 13.23 18.92
CA GLU A 305 -6.43 12.11 18.02
C GLU A 305 -5.37 12.46 16.96
N PRO A 306 -4.22 11.76 16.91
CA PRO A 306 -3.11 12.10 16.01
C PRO A 306 -3.53 12.17 14.55
N SER A 307 -4.26 11.18 14.05
CA SER A 307 -4.70 11.12 12.64
C SER A 307 -5.63 12.28 12.23
N LYS A 308 -6.47 12.77 13.15
CA LYS A 308 -7.31 13.96 12.91
C LYS A 308 -6.47 15.23 12.91
N LYS A 309 -5.49 15.33 13.81
CA LYS A 309 -4.54 16.44 13.83
C LYS A 309 -3.76 16.51 12.53
N ASP A 310 -3.17 15.41 12.10
CA ASP A 310 -2.40 15.33 10.85
C ASP A 310 -3.25 15.72 9.64
N ASN A 311 -4.49 15.22 9.57
CA ASN A 311 -5.41 15.59 8.50
C ASN A 311 -5.70 17.11 8.48
N ALA A 312 -6.06 17.71 9.61
CA ALA A 312 -6.35 19.13 9.70
C ALA A 312 -5.08 19.98 9.43
N LEU A 313 -3.92 19.55 9.93
CA LEU A 313 -2.64 20.21 9.73
C LEU A 313 -2.22 20.20 8.24
N TRP A 314 -2.42 19.08 7.56
CA TRP A 314 -2.15 18.97 6.13
C TRP A 314 -2.97 19.97 5.31
N TYR A 315 -4.29 20.09 5.57
CA TYR A 315 -5.12 21.09 4.92
C TYR A 315 -4.72 22.53 5.31
N LEU A 316 -4.35 22.77 6.57
CA LEU A 316 -3.85 24.05 7.03
C LEU A 316 -2.59 24.45 6.25
N MET A 317 -1.61 23.58 6.14
CA MET A 317 -0.37 23.81 5.41
C MET A 317 -0.63 24.12 3.93
N LYS A 318 -1.50 23.38 3.27
CA LYS A 318 -1.92 23.66 1.88
C LYS A 318 -2.62 25.02 1.73
N THR A 319 -3.47 25.38 2.68
CA THR A 319 -4.15 26.69 2.69
C THR A 319 -3.18 27.83 2.94
N LYS A 320 -2.23 27.66 3.87
CA LYS A 320 -1.16 28.65 4.13
C LYS A 320 -0.25 28.83 2.91
N LEU A 321 0.07 27.73 2.20
CA LEU A 321 0.87 27.79 0.97
C LEU A 321 0.20 28.62 -0.12
N LYS A 322 -1.14 28.54 -0.26
CA LYS A 322 -1.90 29.42 -1.17
C LYS A 322 -1.84 30.90 -0.77
N LEU A 323 -1.74 31.20 0.54
CA LEU A 323 -1.69 32.57 1.06
C LEU A 323 -0.30 33.17 0.93
N SER A 324 0.75 32.45 1.32
CA SER A 324 2.11 32.95 1.28
C SER A 324 3.13 31.80 1.41
N LEU A 325 3.93 31.62 0.36
CA LEU A 325 5.05 30.68 0.36
C LEU A 325 6.05 31.01 1.48
N ASP A 326 6.41 32.30 1.64
CA ASP A 326 7.42 32.72 2.63
C ASP A 326 6.98 32.44 4.07
N GLN A 327 5.71 32.72 4.40
CA GLN A 327 5.17 32.46 5.73
C GLN A 327 5.07 30.96 5.99
N THR A 328 4.70 30.16 4.98
CA THR A 328 4.65 28.71 5.11
C THR A 328 6.03 28.14 5.39
N LEU A 329 7.05 28.55 4.64
CA LEU A 329 8.43 28.13 4.85
C LEU A 329 8.95 28.52 6.24
N ALA A 330 8.64 29.72 6.71
CA ALA A 330 9.05 30.17 8.05
C ALA A 330 8.42 29.35 9.17
N SER A 331 7.23 28.78 8.95
CA SER A 331 6.49 27.99 9.95
C SER A 331 6.64 26.48 9.78
N ILE A 332 7.36 26.00 8.75
CA ILE A 332 7.39 24.58 8.39
C ILE A 332 7.92 23.69 9.53
N GLY A 333 8.94 24.16 10.26
CA GLY A 333 9.49 23.44 11.40
C GLY A 333 8.54 23.40 12.61
N ASP A 334 7.66 24.41 12.76
CA ASP A 334 6.62 24.38 13.81
C ASP A 334 5.53 23.37 13.47
N TYR A 335 5.19 23.23 12.21
CA TYR A 335 4.26 22.20 11.74
C TYR A 335 4.86 20.80 11.87
N ALA A 336 6.11 20.61 11.45
CA ALA A 336 6.81 19.33 11.52
C ALA A 336 6.90 18.76 12.95
N ARG A 337 6.99 19.63 13.95
CA ARG A 337 6.95 19.21 15.37
C ARG A 337 5.59 18.78 15.88
N GLN A 338 4.52 19.01 15.11
CA GLN A 338 3.15 18.72 15.53
C GLN A 338 2.56 17.47 14.90
N TRP A 339 3.07 17.03 13.75
CA TRP A 339 2.56 15.82 13.11
C TRP A 339 3.00 14.53 13.81
N ASP A 340 2.19 13.49 13.69
CA ASP A 340 2.45 12.16 14.23
C ASP A 340 3.02 11.22 13.16
N ASP A 341 2.44 11.27 11.96
CA ASP A 341 2.84 10.45 10.82
C ASP A 341 3.52 11.29 9.72
N PRO A 342 4.86 11.28 9.63
CA PRO A 342 5.58 12.01 8.58
C PRO A 342 5.22 11.58 7.15
N GLU A 343 4.85 10.31 6.91
CA GLU A 343 4.49 9.80 5.58
C GLU A 343 3.23 10.49 5.04
N TYR A 344 2.31 10.90 5.94
CA TYR A 344 1.08 11.61 5.59
C TYR A 344 1.33 12.96 4.88
N PHE A 345 2.51 13.55 5.04
CA PHE A 345 2.88 14.87 4.49
C PHE A 345 3.73 14.82 3.23
N GLU A 346 4.10 13.65 2.73
CA GLU A 346 4.96 13.52 1.54
C GLU A 346 4.38 14.20 0.31
N ASP A 347 3.07 14.10 0.07
CA ASP A 347 2.41 14.73 -1.07
C ASP A 347 2.36 16.27 -0.96
N PHE A 348 2.44 16.83 0.26
CA PHE A 348 2.63 18.26 0.45
C PHE A 348 4.00 18.70 -0.07
N PHE A 349 5.06 17.96 0.25
CA PHE A 349 6.42 18.24 -0.25
C PHE A 349 6.54 17.99 -1.75
N ASP A 350 5.81 17.04 -2.31
CA ASP A 350 5.68 16.82 -3.74
C ASP A 350 5.10 18.05 -4.50
N THR A 351 4.39 18.90 -3.80
CA THR A 351 3.90 20.19 -4.33
C THR A 351 4.85 21.34 -4.02
N LEU A 352 5.39 21.40 -2.81
CA LEU A 352 6.25 22.50 -2.34
C LEU A 352 7.60 22.52 -3.07
N ILE A 353 8.30 21.38 -3.14
CA ILE A 353 9.66 21.30 -3.69
C ILE A 353 9.73 21.74 -5.16
N PRO A 354 8.89 21.23 -6.08
CA PRO A 354 8.84 21.74 -7.45
C PRO A 354 8.52 23.24 -7.52
N SER A 355 7.63 23.73 -6.66
CA SER A 355 7.30 25.15 -6.58
C SER A 355 8.52 26.01 -6.18
N LEU A 356 9.35 25.53 -5.25
CA LEU A 356 10.59 26.23 -4.87
C LEU A 356 11.57 26.32 -6.04
N ILE A 357 11.72 25.22 -6.79
CA ILE A 357 12.63 25.17 -7.94
C ILE A 357 12.12 26.09 -9.05
N VAL A 358 10.86 25.96 -9.46
CA VAL A 358 10.27 26.76 -10.56
C VAL A 358 10.30 28.25 -10.26
N ASN A 359 10.16 28.66 -8.99
CA ASN A 359 10.24 30.06 -8.57
C ASN A 359 11.66 30.49 -8.17
N ALA A 360 12.69 29.71 -8.46
CA ALA A 360 14.09 29.99 -8.16
C ALA A 360 14.35 30.34 -6.68
N ARG A 361 13.65 29.68 -5.76
CA ARG A 361 13.76 29.93 -4.31
C ARG A 361 14.93 29.11 -3.71
N TRP A 362 16.10 29.26 -4.28
CA TRP A 362 17.29 28.47 -3.97
C TRP A 362 17.70 28.55 -2.50
N SER A 363 17.68 29.76 -1.93
CA SER A 363 18.05 30.00 -0.52
C SER A 363 17.11 29.33 0.49
N SER A 364 15.97 28.80 0.05
CA SER A 364 15.02 28.13 0.95
C SER A 364 15.39 26.68 1.26
N PHE A 365 16.25 26.04 0.45
CA PHE A 365 16.54 24.59 0.58
C PHE A 365 17.30 24.23 1.85
N GLU A 366 18.33 24.99 2.23
CA GLU A 366 19.08 24.72 3.46
C GLU A 366 18.23 24.93 4.73
N PRO A 367 17.51 26.05 4.90
CA PRO A 367 16.61 26.21 6.04
C PRO A 367 15.51 25.14 6.09
N LEU A 368 14.97 24.74 4.94
CA LEU A 368 13.95 23.69 4.85
C LEU A 368 14.52 22.33 5.30
N LEU A 369 15.71 21.96 4.82
CA LEU A 369 16.38 20.72 5.22
C LEU A 369 16.63 20.67 6.73
N ASN A 370 17.12 21.78 7.30
CA ASN A 370 17.40 21.88 8.72
C ASN A 370 16.12 21.86 9.58
N ALA A 371 15.04 22.49 9.10
CA ALA A 371 13.76 22.53 9.83
C ALA A 371 13.06 21.18 9.87
N LEU A 372 13.30 20.32 8.87
CA LEU A 372 12.68 19.01 8.73
C LEU A 372 13.54 17.85 9.26
N ASP A 373 14.80 18.11 9.62
CA ASP A 373 15.71 17.07 10.10
C ASP A 373 15.20 16.44 11.40
N GLY A 374 15.04 15.12 11.38
CA GLY A 374 14.46 14.34 12.48
C GLY A 374 12.92 14.33 12.54
N TYR A 375 12.22 15.04 11.64
CA TYR A 375 10.75 15.12 11.61
C TYR A 375 10.15 14.58 10.31
N ALA A 376 10.78 14.78 9.16
CA ALA A 376 10.29 14.27 7.88
C ALA A 376 10.83 12.87 7.58
N THR A 377 10.22 12.19 6.58
CA THR A 377 10.70 10.90 6.11
C THR A 377 12.10 11.00 5.51
N LYS A 378 12.81 9.88 5.48
CA LYS A 378 14.13 9.80 4.82
C LYS A 378 14.04 10.11 3.34
N GLU A 379 12.95 9.73 2.70
CA GLU A 379 12.64 9.98 1.31
C GLU A 379 12.59 11.50 1.04
N THR A 380 11.80 12.23 1.83
CA THR A 380 11.70 13.69 1.73
C THR A 380 13.03 14.39 2.03
N LEU A 381 13.72 13.97 3.09
CA LEU A 381 15.03 14.55 3.46
C LEU A 381 16.10 14.32 2.38
N SER A 382 16.14 13.10 1.81
CA SER A 382 17.09 12.76 0.74
C SER A 382 16.83 13.55 -0.52
N GLN A 383 15.57 13.77 -0.90
CA GLN A 383 15.19 14.62 -2.01
C GLN A 383 15.69 16.05 -1.82
N ILE A 384 15.37 16.68 -0.68
CA ILE A 384 15.77 18.06 -0.38
C ILE A 384 17.28 18.16 -0.33
N ALA A 385 17.97 17.21 0.31
CA ALA A 385 19.42 17.20 0.43
C ALA A 385 20.10 17.04 -0.94
N TYR A 386 19.59 16.12 -1.80
CA TYR A 386 20.11 15.93 -3.14
C TYR A 386 19.99 17.21 -3.97
N ILE A 387 18.80 17.81 -3.99
CA ILE A 387 18.56 19.08 -4.73
C ILE A 387 19.45 20.19 -4.18
N TYR A 388 19.56 20.33 -2.86
CA TYR A 388 20.45 21.33 -2.23
C TYR A 388 21.91 21.17 -2.69
N GLY A 389 22.42 19.94 -2.65
CA GLY A 389 23.79 19.64 -3.15
C GLY A 389 23.98 20.01 -4.62
N ARG A 390 22.99 19.69 -5.47
CA ARG A 390 22.98 20.05 -6.91
C ARG A 390 22.96 21.56 -7.12
N LEU A 391 22.14 22.30 -6.37
CA LEU A 391 22.04 23.74 -6.48
C LEU A 391 23.36 24.45 -6.09
N ILE A 392 24.10 23.93 -5.11
CA ILE A 392 25.44 24.43 -4.79
C ILE A 392 26.42 24.08 -5.89
N GLN A 393 26.39 22.84 -6.38
CA GLN A 393 27.31 22.37 -7.43
C GLN A 393 27.20 23.21 -8.69
N GLU A 394 25.98 23.51 -9.14
CA GLU A 394 25.68 24.30 -10.32
C GLU A 394 25.79 25.83 -10.09
N GLY A 395 26.04 26.25 -8.84
CA GLY A 395 26.26 27.66 -8.51
C GLY A 395 24.99 28.50 -8.36
N PHE A 396 23.81 27.87 -8.26
CA PHE A 396 22.56 28.56 -7.92
C PHE A 396 22.56 29.07 -6.46
N ILE A 397 23.24 28.34 -5.58
CA ILE A 397 23.51 28.75 -4.21
C ILE A 397 24.98 29.09 -4.09
N GLN A 398 25.27 30.33 -3.68
CA GLN A 398 26.65 30.80 -3.49
C GLN A 398 27.13 30.43 -2.09
N ILE A 399 28.20 29.66 -2.02
CA ILE A 399 28.89 29.24 -0.80
C ILE A 399 30.35 29.71 -0.91
N ALA A 400 30.99 30.04 0.21
CA ALA A 400 32.40 30.34 0.25
C ALA A 400 33.23 29.23 -0.38
N VAL A 401 34.21 29.55 -1.19
CA VAL A 401 34.97 28.59 -2.01
C VAL A 401 35.57 27.47 -1.13
N GLU A 402 36.08 27.83 0.05
CA GLU A 402 36.69 26.93 1.03
C GLU A 402 35.68 25.96 1.67
N GLU A 403 34.39 26.27 1.68
CA GLU A 403 33.33 25.41 2.24
C GLU A 403 32.56 24.64 1.18
N LYS A 404 32.64 25.06 -0.09
CA LYS A 404 31.77 24.56 -1.18
C LYS A 404 31.80 23.04 -1.32
N GLU A 405 32.99 22.46 -1.41
CA GLU A 405 33.13 21.01 -1.59
C GLU A 405 32.62 20.21 -0.37
N ALA A 406 32.90 20.71 0.84
CA ALA A 406 32.43 20.08 2.07
C ALA A 406 30.90 20.09 2.17
N ARG A 407 30.25 21.22 1.82
CA ARG A 407 28.79 21.34 1.82
C ARG A 407 28.12 20.44 0.78
N ILE A 408 28.68 20.36 -0.42
CA ILE A 408 28.20 19.46 -1.49
C ILE A 408 28.29 18.02 -1.00
N LYS A 409 29.43 17.62 -0.47
CA LYS A 409 29.66 16.28 0.05
C LYS A 409 28.66 15.93 1.16
N GLN A 410 28.50 16.81 2.15
CA GLN A 410 27.57 16.61 3.26
C GLN A 410 26.13 16.45 2.76
N ALA A 411 25.70 17.25 1.78
CA ALA A 411 24.38 17.16 1.20
C ALA A 411 24.14 15.81 0.50
N PHE A 412 25.09 15.34 -0.31
CA PHE A 412 24.95 14.05 -0.96
C PHE A 412 25.11 12.86 0.01
N GLU A 413 25.95 12.95 1.04
CA GLU A 413 26.01 11.95 2.12
C GLU A 413 24.66 11.81 2.84
N LYS A 414 23.98 12.94 3.10
CA LYS A 414 22.63 12.90 3.67
C LYS A 414 21.61 12.29 2.70
N ALA A 415 21.76 12.55 1.40
CA ALA A 415 20.87 12.00 0.38
C ALA A 415 21.05 10.47 0.16
N LEU A 416 22.16 9.87 0.57
CA LEU A 416 22.36 8.41 0.54
C LEU A 416 21.38 7.67 1.44
N ASP A 417 20.98 8.25 2.58
CA ASP A 417 19.99 7.67 3.50
C ASP A 417 18.57 7.96 3.04
N SER A 418 18.19 7.36 1.93
CA SER A 418 16.94 7.62 1.21
C SER A 418 15.80 6.65 1.54
N GLY A 419 15.92 5.89 2.63
CA GLY A 419 14.90 4.92 3.00
C GLY A 419 14.65 3.90 1.89
N THR A 420 13.43 3.85 1.38
CA THR A 420 13.01 2.95 0.29
C THR A 420 13.28 3.51 -1.10
N ASN A 421 13.62 4.80 -1.22
CA ASN A 421 13.82 5.46 -2.51
C ASN A 421 15.22 5.19 -3.09
N THR A 422 15.31 4.25 -4.01
CA THR A 422 16.57 3.86 -4.67
C THR A 422 17.15 4.99 -5.54
N TYR A 423 16.32 5.89 -6.10
CA TYR A 423 16.77 6.94 -7.00
C TYR A 423 17.76 7.91 -6.34
N TYR A 424 17.39 8.52 -5.20
CA TYR A 424 18.29 9.48 -4.56
C TYR A 424 19.56 8.82 -4.04
N ARG A 425 19.48 7.58 -3.61
CA ARG A 425 20.65 6.78 -3.21
C ARG A 425 21.63 6.57 -4.38
N VAL A 426 21.11 6.15 -5.53
CA VAL A 426 21.91 5.97 -6.78
C VAL A 426 22.52 7.28 -7.22
N MET A 427 21.72 8.36 -7.25
CA MET A 427 22.18 9.67 -7.70
C MET A 427 23.22 10.28 -6.75
N ALA A 428 23.01 10.15 -5.44
CA ALA A 428 23.98 10.60 -4.44
C ALA A 428 25.29 9.80 -4.51
N ALA A 429 25.21 8.46 -4.66
CA ALA A 429 26.39 7.61 -4.84
C ALA A 429 27.20 8.01 -6.09
N TYR A 430 26.52 8.32 -7.18
CA TYR A 430 27.12 8.84 -8.40
C TYR A 430 27.84 10.19 -8.16
N ARG A 431 27.17 11.15 -7.53
CA ARG A 431 27.71 12.48 -7.26
C ARG A 431 28.89 12.47 -6.26
N LEU A 432 28.93 11.48 -5.36
CA LEU A 432 30.03 11.25 -4.44
C LEU A 432 31.19 10.46 -5.08
N GLY A 433 31.03 9.94 -6.30
CA GLY A 433 32.02 9.10 -6.97
C GLY A 433 32.29 7.78 -6.24
N LEU A 434 31.27 7.17 -5.60
CA LEU A 434 31.45 5.93 -4.85
C LEU A 434 31.81 4.76 -5.79
N THR A 435 32.77 3.94 -5.36
CA THR A 435 33.23 2.77 -6.10
C THR A 435 33.50 1.59 -5.16
N GLY A 436 33.66 0.39 -5.72
CA GLY A 436 34.03 -0.80 -4.93
C GLY A 436 33.10 -1.04 -3.74
N GLN A 437 33.70 -1.27 -2.56
CA GLN A 437 32.96 -1.61 -1.35
C GLN A 437 32.00 -0.49 -0.87
N THR A 438 32.39 0.78 -1.03
CA THR A 438 31.52 1.90 -0.61
C THR A 438 30.26 2.01 -1.49
N LEU A 439 30.38 1.73 -2.77
CA LEU A 439 29.24 1.64 -3.67
C LEU A 439 28.35 0.44 -3.33
N GLU A 440 28.94 -0.72 -3.05
CA GLU A 440 28.22 -1.92 -2.65
C GLU A 440 27.41 -1.69 -1.36
N GLN A 441 28.01 -1.06 -0.37
CA GLN A 441 27.34 -0.68 0.88
C GLN A 441 26.18 0.28 0.61
N ALA A 442 26.39 1.30 -0.22
CA ALA A 442 25.34 2.26 -0.56
C ALA A 442 24.17 1.58 -1.27
N LEU A 443 24.40 0.79 -2.32
CA LEU A 443 23.36 0.15 -3.12
C LEU A 443 22.66 -1.01 -2.40
N GLY A 444 23.35 -1.69 -1.48
CA GLY A 444 22.82 -2.78 -0.68
C GLY A 444 22.07 -2.33 0.59
N GLN A 445 22.04 -1.04 0.90
CA GLN A 445 21.39 -0.54 2.10
C GLN A 445 19.89 -0.83 2.10
N GLY A 446 19.40 -1.45 3.21
CA GLY A 446 17.97 -1.67 3.43
C GLY A 446 17.24 -0.40 3.87
N GLY A 447 15.90 -0.48 3.90
CA GLY A 447 15.05 0.66 4.25
C GLY A 447 14.88 0.91 5.75
N SER A 448 15.09 -0.11 6.60
CA SER A 448 14.77 -0.02 8.03
C SER A 448 15.83 0.73 8.83
N VAL A 449 15.37 1.61 9.72
CA VAL A 449 16.20 2.34 10.69
C VAL A 449 16.14 1.69 12.07
N THR A 450 15.03 1.04 12.39
CA THR A 450 14.89 0.35 13.66
C THR A 450 15.64 -0.96 13.57
N ALA A 451 16.86 -0.96 14.13
CA ALA A 451 17.57 -2.18 14.44
C ALA A 451 16.70 -3.04 15.38
N ARG A 452 15.82 -3.85 14.80
CA ARG A 452 15.53 -5.10 15.48
C ARG A 452 16.87 -5.81 15.50
N THR A 453 17.48 -5.92 16.68
CA THR A 453 18.57 -6.87 16.90
C THR A 453 18.17 -8.14 16.20
N GLU A 454 18.95 -8.57 15.21
CA GLU A 454 18.68 -9.80 14.49
C GLU A 454 18.45 -10.89 15.52
N GLN A 455 17.25 -11.45 15.51
CA GLN A 455 17.01 -12.67 16.26
C GLN A 455 17.80 -13.75 15.53
N GLU A 456 18.84 -14.26 16.14
CA GLU A 456 19.64 -15.37 15.63
C GLU A 456 18.80 -16.64 15.38
N GLN A 457 17.55 -16.68 15.87
CA GLN A 457 16.64 -17.81 15.74
C GLN A 457 15.42 -17.42 14.89
N PRO A 458 14.99 -18.31 13.98
CA PRO A 458 13.78 -18.10 13.19
C PRO A 458 12.56 -17.83 14.07
N THR A 459 11.73 -16.87 13.66
CA THR A 459 10.46 -16.61 14.32
C THR A 459 9.47 -17.76 14.10
N PRO A 460 8.39 -17.89 14.88
CA PRO A 460 7.33 -18.84 14.58
C PRO A 460 6.71 -18.65 13.19
N ALA A 461 6.65 -17.40 12.69
CA ALA A 461 6.20 -17.10 11.33
C ALA A 461 7.21 -17.60 10.28
N ASP A 462 8.50 -17.39 10.50
CA ASP A 462 9.57 -17.94 9.65
C ASP A 462 9.47 -19.46 9.55
N ASN A 463 9.25 -20.15 10.68
CA ASN A 463 9.12 -21.62 10.71
C ASN A 463 7.91 -22.10 9.89
N LEU A 464 6.75 -21.47 10.05
CA LEU A 464 5.55 -21.81 9.27
C LEU A 464 5.77 -21.63 7.77
N LEU A 465 6.27 -20.46 7.35
CA LEU A 465 6.44 -20.12 5.94
C LEU A 465 7.56 -20.95 5.28
N ASN A 466 8.68 -21.16 5.97
CA ASN A 466 9.74 -22.04 5.53
C ASN A 466 9.26 -23.49 5.43
N GLY A 467 8.35 -23.92 6.31
CA GLY A 467 7.71 -25.21 6.24
C GLY A 467 6.85 -25.37 4.98
N TYR A 468 6.04 -24.39 4.62
CA TYR A 468 5.31 -24.43 3.36
C TYR A 468 6.25 -24.59 2.15
N ALA A 469 7.34 -23.85 2.11
CA ALA A 469 8.34 -24.00 1.05
C ALA A 469 8.96 -25.40 1.04
N TYR A 470 9.37 -25.92 2.20
CA TYR A 470 10.03 -27.21 2.33
C TYR A 470 9.11 -28.40 1.95
N PHE A 471 7.84 -28.36 2.37
CA PHE A 471 6.85 -29.41 2.10
C PHE A 471 6.09 -29.22 0.78
N GLY A 472 6.41 -28.20 -0.03
CA GLY A 472 5.89 -28.02 -1.39
C GLY A 472 4.53 -27.30 -1.49
N PHE A 473 4.08 -26.61 -0.44
CA PHE A 473 2.82 -25.83 -0.43
C PHE A 473 3.04 -24.38 -0.91
N ARG A 474 3.58 -24.23 -2.10
CA ARG A 474 3.94 -22.90 -2.67
C ARG A 474 2.75 -21.94 -2.71
N GLU A 475 1.54 -22.42 -3.01
CA GLU A 475 0.31 -21.64 -3.07
C GLU A 475 -0.09 -21.00 -1.73
N LYS A 476 0.36 -21.59 -0.60
CA LYS A 476 0.09 -21.04 0.74
C LYS A 476 1.05 -19.99 1.21
N ILE A 477 2.20 -19.82 0.56
CA ILE A 477 3.27 -18.92 1.03
C ILE A 477 2.82 -17.48 0.99
N TYR A 478 2.41 -16.97 -0.19
CA TYR A 478 2.12 -15.55 -0.37
C TYR A 478 0.87 -15.12 0.40
N GLU A 479 -0.18 -15.93 0.37
CA GLU A 479 -1.42 -15.66 1.09
C GLU A 479 -1.18 -15.52 2.59
N ASN A 480 -0.50 -16.50 3.21
CA ASN A 480 -0.19 -16.45 4.64
C ASN A 480 0.79 -15.32 4.98
N TRP A 481 1.81 -15.10 4.14
CA TRP A 481 2.72 -13.98 4.30
C TRP A 481 1.99 -12.63 4.28
N LEU A 482 1.08 -12.43 3.34
CA LEU A 482 0.36 -11.16 3.15
C LEU A 482 -0.64 -10.90 4.29
N LEU A 483 -1.44 -11.89 4.65
CA LEU A 483 -2.55 -11.70 5.59
C LEU A 483 -2.11 -11.68 7.05
N TYR A 484 -1.17 -12.54 7.43
CA TYR A 484 -0.90 -12.79 8.86
C TYR A 484 0.51 -12.44 9.31
N TYR A 485 1.54 -12.70 8.49
CA TYR A 485 2.93 -12.77 8.98
C TYR A 485 3.90 -11.78 8.33
N LYS A 486 3.46 -10.93 7.41
CA LYS A 486 4.35 -10.03 6.65
C LYS A 486 5.21 -9.12 7.52
N ASN A 487 4.76 -8.74 8.72
CA ASN A 487 5.49 -7.89 9.65
C ASN A 487 6.31 -8.67 10.69
N GLU A 488 6.14 -9.99 10.76
CA GLU A 488 6.83 -10.88 11.70
C GLU A 488 7.88 -11.76 11.00
N VAL A 489 7.90 -11.76 9.67
CA VAL A 489 8.85 -12.52 8.86
C VAL A 489 10.17 -11.78 8.78
N SER A 490 11.26 -12.49 9.10
CA SER A 490 12.60 -11.94 8.99
C SER A 490 12.97 -11.62 7.53
N PRO A 491 13.82 -10.59 7.27
CA PRO A 491 14.31 -10.34 5.92
C PRO A 491 14.97 -11.56 5.26
N GLN A 492 15.72 -12.36 6.02
CA GLN A 492 16.38 -13.58 5.53
C GLN A 492 15.35 -14.60 5.03
N THR A 493 14.30 -14.85 5.81
CA THR A 493 13.19 -15.72 5.36
C THR A 493 12.49 -15.12 4.15
N GLY A 494 12.27 -13.80 4.12
CA GLY A 494 11.68 -13.12 2.95
C GLY A 494 12.48 -13.36 1.67
N PHE A 495 13.80 -13.18 1.68
CA PHE A 495 14.66 -13.46 0.51
C PHE A 495 14.69 -14.95 0.15
N TYR A 496 14.73 -15.84 1.14
CA TYR A 496 14.66 -17.29 0.89
C TYR A 496 13.35 -17.69 0.18
N LEU A 497 12.20 -17.22 0.68
CA LEU A 497 10.89 -17.49 0.09
C LEU A 497 10.76 -16.91 -1.31
N ALA A 498 11.26 -15.70 -1.54
CA ALA A 498 11.29 -15.08 -2.86
C ALA A 498 12.12 -15.92 -3.84
N SER A 499 13.33 -16.30 -3.46
CA SER A 499 14.19 -17.17 -4.27
C SER A 499 13.55 -18.53 -4.52
N PHE A 500 12.86 -19.12 -3.53
CA PHE A 500 12.14 -20.38 -3.68
C PHE A 500 11.00 -20.24 -4.71
N LEU A 501 10.14 -19.24 -4.58
CA LEU A 501 9.01 -19.03 -5.48
C LEU A 501 9.47 -18.74 -6.92
N GLN A 502 10.56 -17.98 -7.12
CA GLN A 502 11.14 -17.73 -8.43
C GLN A 502 11.67 -19.01 -9.11
N LYS A 503 12.11 -19.99 -8.33
CA LYS A 503 12.63 -21.27 -8.83
C LYS A 503 11.56 -22.35 -9.04
N CYS A 504 10.41 -22.21 -8.42
CA CYS A 504 9.34 -23.24 -8.42
C CYS A 504 8.30 -23.05 -9.50
N GLY A 505 8.24 -21.87 -10.14
CA GLY A 505 7.27 -21.53 -11.16
C GLY A 505 7.89 -21.51 -12.56
N ASP A 506 7.05 -21.68 -13.58
CA ASP A 506 7.38 -21.26 -14.93
C ASP A 506 7.40 -19.75 -15.01
N GLU A 507 8.12 -19.16 -15.99
CA GLU A 507 8.23 -17.68 -16.15
C GLU A 507 6.87 -16.97 -16.22
N GLU A 508 5.82 -17.68 -16.61
CA GLU A 508 4.47 -17.15 -16.74
C GLU A 508 3.62 -17.27 -15.46
N ASP A 509 4.15 -17.89 -14.40
CA ASP A 509 3.41 -18.10 -13.15
C ASP A 509 3.33 -16.83 -12.30
N VAL A 510 2.20 -16.65 -11.61
CA VAL A 510 1.97 -15.57 -10.62
C VAL A 510 3.01 -15.55 -9.49
N TYR A 511 3.73 -16.63 -9.27
CA TYR A 511 4.75 -16.76 -8.22
C TYR A 511 5.89 -15.75 -8.36
N TYR A 512 6.21 -15.31 -9.58
CA TYR A 512 7.24 -14.28 -9.77
C TYR A 512 6.84 -12.93 -9.20
N SER A 513 5.62 -12.46 -9.48
CA SER A 513 5.14 -11.20 -8.93
C SER A 513 4.99 -11.26 -7.41
N GLN A 514 4.56 -12.40 -6.87
CA GLN A 514 4.49 -12.66 -5.44
C GLN A 514 5.88 -12.65 -4.79
N ALA A 515 6.84 -13.35 -5.39
CA ALA A 515 8.23 -13.38 -4.96
C ALA A 515 8.85 -11.98 -4.90
N LEU A 516 8.64 -11.18 -5.94
CA LEU A 516 9.15 -9.81 -6.01
C LEU A 516 8.56 -8.92 -4.89
N ARG A 517 7.27 -9.07 -4.58
CA ARG A 517 6.63 -8.32 -3.47
C ARG A 517 7.19 -8.72 -2.11
N ILE A 518 7.44 -10.02 -1.90
CA ILE A 518 8.10 -10.51 -0.68
C ILE A 518 9.54 -9.97 -0.57
N ALA A 519 10.32 -10.06 -1.66
CA ALA A 519 11.71 -9.58 -1.70
C ALA A 519 11.82 -8.06 -1.48
N ALA A 520 10.95 -7.28 -2.13
CA ALA A 520 10.91 -5.83 -1.94
C ALA A 520 10.60 -5.46 -0.49
N ARG A 521 9.67 -6.17 0.15
CA ARG A 521 9.38 -5.97 1.58
C ARG A 521 10.56 -6.37 2.46
N ALA A 522 11.22 -7.49 2.16
CA ALA A 522 12.42 -7.93 2.89
C ALA A 522 13.54 -6.89 2.81
N LEU A 523 13.79 -6.31 1.62
CA LEU A 523 14.74 -5.21 1.45
C LEU A 523 14.36 -3.99 2.31
N ASN A 524 13.10 -3.59 2.29
CA ASN A 524 12.63 -2.43 3.06
C ASN A 524 12.73 -2.65 4.58
N MET A 525 12.59 -3.88 5.05
CA MET A 525 12.70 -4.23 6.47
C MET A 525 14.12 -4.54 6.92
N SER A 526 15.07 -4.70 5.99
CA SER A 526 16.46 -5.01 6.35
C SER A 526 17.14 -3.81 7.00
N SER A 527 17.76 -4.05 8.13
CA SER A 527 18.65 -3.09 8.82
C SER A 527 20.13 -3.28 8.45
N GLN A 528 20.44 -4.31 7.69
CA GLN A 528 21.78 -4.66 7.23
C GLN A 528 21.97 -4.43 5.74
N ILE A 529 23.23 -4.47 5.31
CA ILE A 529 23.59 -4.46 3.89
C ILE A 529 23.12 -5.77 3.26
N VAL A 530 22.26 -5.67 2.27
CA VAL A 530 21.70 -6.80 1.54
C VAL A 530 22.69 -7.27 0.48
N SER A 531 22.91 -8.58 0.38
CA SER A 531 23.84 -9.18 -0.59
C SER A 531 23.39 -8.97 -2.04
N LYS A 532 24.33 -9.02 -2.99
CA LYS A 532 23.99 -8.99 -4.43
C LYS A 532 23.03 -10.13 -4.82
N GLU A 533 23.18 -11.31 -4.23
CA GLU A 533 22.32 -12.45 -4.56
C GLU A 533 20.87 -12.22 -4.05
N ASP A 534 20.71 -11.64 -2.87
CA ASP A 534 19.39 -11.27 -2.36
C ASP A 534 18.79 -10.12 -3.16
N LEU A 535 19.59 -9.12 -3.54
CA LEU A 535 19.15 -8.02 -4.42
C LEU A 535 18.67 -8.52 -5.78
N LYS A 536 19.22 -9.61 -6.34
CA LYS A 536 18.72 -10.23 -7.56
C LYS A 536 17.29 -10.76 -7.42
N THR A 537 16.85 -11.12 -6.22
CA THR A 537 15.44 -11.48 -5.98
C THR A 537 14.50 -10.28 -6.06
N VAL A 538 15.01 -9.08 -5.78
CA VAL A 538 14.28 -7.78 -5.90
C VAL A 538 14.31 -7.27 -7.35
N TYR A 539 15.33 -7.62 -8.11
CA TYR A 539 15.52 -7.24 -9.51
C TYR A 539 15.69 -8.47 -10.42
N PRO A 540 14.67 -9.33 -10.54
CA PRO A 540 14.76 -10.58 -11.30
C PRO A 540 14.77 -10.33 -12.81
N GLN A 541 15.38 -11.26 -13.57
CA GLN A 541 15.41 -11.26 -15.04
C GLN A 541 14.47 -12.32 -15.62
N ASN A 542 13.17 -12.12 -15.46
CA ASN A 542 12.15 -12.97 -16.03
C ASN A 542 11.92 -12.70 -17.51
N PHE A 543 11.42 -13.68 -18.26
CA PHE A 543 11.19 -13.56 -19.69
C PHE A 543 12.45 -13.22 -20.48
N SER A 544 13.63 -13.70 -20.04
CA SER A 544 14.94 -13.29 -20.57
C SER A 544 15.05 -13.48 -22.08
N ASN A 545 14.58 -14.61 -22.62
CA ASN A 545 14.60 -14.87 -24.06
C ASN A 545 13.79 -13.83 -24.86
N LEU A 546 12.65 -13.39 -24.34
CA LEU A 546 11.81 -12.37 -24.99
C LEU A 546 12.44 -10.99 -24.86
N VAL A 547 12.92 -10.66 -23.66
CA VAL A 547 13.60 -9.37 -23.41
C VAL A 547 14.82 -9.24 -24.31
N ASP A 548 15.69 -10.24 -24.38
CA ASP A 548 16.90 -10.23 -25.23
C ASP A 548 16.54 -10.10 -26.70
N THR A 549 15.51 -10.82 -27.14
CA THR A 549 15.05 -10.79 -28.55
C THR A 549 14.60 -9.38 -28.93
N TYR A 550 13.76 -8.74 -28.14
CA TYR A 550 13.20 -7.43 -28.48
C TYR A 550 14.12 -6.28 -28.12
N ALA A 551 15.00 -6.42 -27.12
CA ALA A 551 16.12 -5.52 -26.85
C ALA A 551 17.02 -5.38 -28.06
N LYS A 552 17.49 -6.50 -28.60
CA LYS A 552 18.33 -6.53 -29.83
C LYS A 552 17.60 -6.00 -31.05
N LYS A 553 16.30 -6.36 -31.20
CA LYS A 553 15.51 -5.94 -32.38
C LYS A 553 15.28 -4.43 -32.44
N TYR A 554 15.10 -3.79 -31.31
CA TYR A 554 14.76 -2.36 -31.21
C TYR A 554 15.90 -1.49 -30.69
N ASP A 555 17.08 -2.07 -30.48
CA ASP A 555 18.31 -1.39 -30.05
C ASP A 555 18.11 -0.68 -28.68
N ILE A 556 17.56 -1.41 -27.72
CA ILE A 556 17.37 -0.94 -26.32
C ILE A 556 18.17 -1.84 -25.39
N ASN A 557 18.80 -1.25 -24.38
CA ASN A 557 19.47 -2.01 -23.34
C ASN A 557 18.46 -2.86 -22.55
N THR A 558 18.79 -4.15 -22.30
CA THR A 558 17.94 -5.10 -21.55
C THR A 558 17.57 -4.59 -20.16
N SER A 559 18.50 -3.92 -19.47
CA SER A 559 18.25 -3.36 -18.13
C SER A 559 17.13 -2.31 -18.12
N VAL A 560 16.99 -1.55 -19.19
CA VAL A 560 15.90 -0.57 -19.36
C VAL A 560 14.55 -1.29 -19.52
N ILE A 561 14.51 -2.39 -20.26
CA ILE A 561 13.28 -3.17 -20.47
C ILE A 561 12.88 -3.86 -19.15
N TYR A 562 13.84 -4.44 -18.43
CA TYR A 562 13.57 -5.03 -17.11
C TYR A 562 13.07 -3.99 -16.10
N ALA A 563 13.68 -2.79 -16.10
CA ALA A 563 13.22 -1.70 -15.24
C ALA A 563 11.78 -1.28 -15.58
N LEU A 564 11.43 -1.23 -16.87
CA LEU A 564 10.08 -0.96 -17.35
C LEU A 564 9.09 -2.02 -16.82
N ILE A 565 9.32 -3.30 -17.13
CA ILE A 565 8.42 -4.40 -16.72
C ILE A 565 8.27 -4.46 -15.20
N ARG A 566 9.38 -4.32 -14.46
CA ARG A 566 9.34 -4.30 -12.99
C ARG A 566 8.50 -3.15 -12.45
N SER A 567 8.64 -1.96 -13.01
CA SER A 567 7.96 -0.77 -12.52
C SER A 567 6.47 -0.75 -12.87
N GLU A 568 6.09 -1.31 -14.03
CA GLU A 568 4.73 -1.32 -14.54
C GLU A 568 3.87 -2.43 -13.92
N SER A 569 4.40 -3.63 -13.78
CA SER A 569 3.58 -4.80 -13.45
C SER A 569 4.12 -5.68 -12.32
N PHE A 570 5.35 -5.45 -11.83
CA PHE A 570 6.04 -6.43 -10.99
C PHE A 570 6.06 -7.83 -11.64
N PHE A 571 6.24 -7.89 -12.96
CA PHE A 571 6.21 -9.11 -13.78
C PHE A 571 4.88 -9.87 -13.77
N ASP A 572 3.77 -9.24 -13.45
CA ASP A 572 2.44 -9.82 -13.51
C ASP A 572 1.83 -9.56 -14.90
N LYS A 573 1.74 -10.62 -15.73
CA LYS A 573 1.24 -10.52 -17.11
C LYS A 573 -0.27 -10.28 -17.20
N GLU A 574 -1.01 -10.62 -16.15
CA GLU A 574 -2.47 -10.52 -16.11
C GLU A 574 -2.96 -9.20 -15.50
N ILE A 575 -2.05 -8.39 -14.94
CA ILE A 575 -2.46 -7.18 -14.22
C ILE A 575 -3.14 -6.17 -15.14
N VAL A 576 -4.25 -5.63 -14.67
CA VAL A 576 -4.98 -4.54 -15.31
C VAL A 576 -5.08 -3.37 -14.34
N SER A 577 -4.62 -2.19 -14.75
CA SER A 577 -4.71 -0.99 -13.91
C SER A 577 -6.14 -0.45 -13.87
N SER A 578 -6.43 0.42 -12.90
CA SER A 578 -7.72 1.13 -12.81
C SER A 578 -8.05 1.98 -14.05
N ALA A 579 -7.03 2.39 -14.79
CA ALA A 579 -7.16 3.13 -16.05
C ALA A 579 -7.31 2.21 -17.28
N GLY A 580 -7.21 0.89 -17.11
CA GLY A 580 -7.33 -0.09 -18.21
C GLY A 580 -6.03 -0.38 -18.95
N ALA A 581 -4.86 -0.08 -18.38
CA ALA A 581 -3.57 -0.52 -18.91
C ALA A 581 -3.34 -2.00 -18.59
N VAL A 582 -2.76 -2.78 -19.52
CA VAL A 582 -2.74 -4.25 -19.45
C VAL A 582 -1.32 -4.81 -19.58
N GLY A 583 -1.02 -5.80 -18.74
CA GLY A 583 0.09 -6.73 -18.87
C GLY A 583 1.45 -6.17 -18.42
N LEU A 584 2.53 -6.87 -18.80
CA LEU A 584 3.88 -6.66 -18.30
C LEU A 584 4.40 -5.21 -18.43
N THR A 585 4.10 -4.54 -19.53
CA THR A 585 4.51 -3.16 -19.81
C THR A 585 3.36 -2.15 -19.73
N GLN A 586 2.20 -2.57 -19.18
CA GLN A 586 1.02 -1.73 -18.92
C GLN A 586 0.60 -0.88 -20.12
N LEU A 587 0.27 -1.53 -21.22
CA LEU A 587 -0.14 -0.84 -22.45
C LEU A 587 -1.64 -0.50 -22.42
N MET A 588 -1.96 0.75 -22.74
CA MET A 588 -3.34 1.17 -23.00
C MET A 588 -3.82 0.62 -24.35
N SER A 589 -5.06 0.13 -24.41
CA SER A 589 -5.63 -0.43 -25.65
C SER A 589 -5.51 0.48 -26.88
N PRO A 590 -5.71 1.82 -26.81
CA PRO A 590 -5.50 2.69 -27.96
C PRO A 590 -4.04 2.70 -28.44
N THR A 591 -3.08 2.76 -27.51
CA THR A 591 -1.63 2.72 -27.83
C THR A 591 -1.26 1.38 -28.45
N ALA A 592 -1.74 0.28 -27.91
CA ALA A 592 -1.53 -1.06 -28.46
C ALA A 592 -2.09 -1.21 -29.89
N GLY A 593 -3.28 -0.63 -30.17
CA GLY A 593 -3.86 -0.62 -31.48
C GLY A 593 -3.02 0.14 -32.53
N GLU A 594 -2.46 1.31 -32.17
CA GLU A 594 -1.55 2.06 -33.03
C GLU A 594 -0.26 1.27 -33.32
N ILE A 595 0.30 0.61 -32.28
CA ILE A 595 1.50 -0.22 -32.44
C ILE A 595 1.20 -1.43 -33.33
N ALA A 596 0.09 -2.12 -33.10
CA ALA A 596 -0.35 -3.26 -33.91
C ALA A 596 -0.46 -2.88 -35.39
N GLN A 597 -1.06 -1.73 -35.69
CA GLN A 597 -1.17 -1.20 -37.06
C GLN A 597 0.23 -0.95 -37.68
N LYS A 598 1.15 -0.32 -36.95
CA LYS A 598 2.51 -0.04 -37.41
C LYS A 598 3.31 -1.32 -37.65
N LEU A 599 3.12 -2.33 -36.78
CA LEU A 599 3.77 -3.64 -36.87
C LEU A 599 3.02 -4.63 -37.79
N LYS A 600 1.89 -4.21 -38.40
CA LYS A 600 1.03 -5.03 -39.27
C LYS A 600 0.54 -6.31 -38.59
N ARG A 601 0.26 -6.23 -37.29
CA ARG A 601 -0.38 -7.31 -36.51
C ARG A 601 -1.89 -7.11 -36.52
N LYS A 602 -2.64 -8.12 -36.95
CA LYS A 602 -4.10 -8.06 -36.98
C LYS A 602 -4.72 -8.56 -35.68
N ASP A 603 -4.16 -9.63 -35.16
CA ASP A 603 -4.63 -10.28 -33.94
C ASP A 603 -3.51 -10.20 -32.89
N TYR A 604 -3.86 -9.76 -31.68
CA TYR A 604 -2.94 -9.66 -30.57
C TYR A 604 -3.71 -9.74 -29.25
N GLU A 605 -3.03 -10.24 -28.21
CA GLU A 605 -3.51 -10.26 -26.84
C GLU A 605 -2.47 -9.60 -25.94
N LEU A 606 -2.91 -8.66 -25.06
CA LEU A 606 -2.00 -7.89 -24.22
C LEU A 606 -1.55 -8.64 -22.96
N THR A 607 -2.22 -9.74 -22.64
CA THR A 607 -1.80 -10.65 -21.56
C THR A 607 -0.80 -11.72 -22.05
N ASP A 608 -0.62 -11.84 -23.39
CA ASP A 608 0.46 -12.66 -23.94
C ASP A 608 1.81 -11.98 -23.75
N PRO A 609 2.78 -12.61 -23.03
CA PRO A 609 4.06 -11.99 -22.69
C PRO A 609 4.87 -11.55 -23.92
N GLU A 610 4.90 -12.37 -25.00
CA GLU A 610 5.65 -12.03 -26.21
C GLU A 610 5.11 -10.76 -26.87
N THR A 611 3.79 -10.69 -27.03
CA THR A 611 3.10 -9.54 -27.62
C THR A 611 3.31 -8.29 -26.77
N ASN A 612 3.15 -8.41 -25.47
CA ASN A 612 3.24 -7.26 -24.56
C ASN A 612 4.66 -6.69 -24.48
N ILE A 613 5.67 -7.55 -24.31
CA ILE A 613 7.09 -7.13 -24.30
C ILE A 613 7.48 -6.54 -25.65
N MET A 614 7.07 -7.17 -26.76
CA MET A 614 7.34 -6.64 -28.11
C MET A 614 6.75 -5.24 -28.30
N PHE A 615 5.50 -5.04 -27.94
CA PHE A 615 4.82 -3.76 -28.13
C PHE A 615 5.37 -2.68 -27.20
N GLY A 616 5.59 -3.01 -25.92
CA GLY A 616 6.15 -2.07 -24.95
C GLY A 616 7.56 -1.63 -25.31
N THR A 617 8.40 -2.57 -25.70
CA THR A 617 9.78 -2.27 -26.16
C THR A 617 9.78 -1.43 -27.45
N TYR A 618 8.92 -1.76 -28.41
CA TYR A 618 8.76 -0.96 -29.62
C TYR A 618 8.31 0.47 -29.30
N TYR A 619 7.33 0.62 -28.43
CA TYR A 619 6.82 1.94 -28.03
C TYR A 619 7.89 2.77 -27.32
N LEU A 620 8.63 2.16 -26.41
CA LEU A 620 9.74 2.81 -25.72
C LEU A 620 10.82 3.25 -26.71
N ALA A 621 11.20 2.39 -27.68
CA ALA A 621 12.16 2.74 -28.74
C ALA A 621 11.69 3.93 -29.59
N GLU A 622 10.39 3.97 -29.93
CA GLU A 622 9.81 5.11 -30.64
C GLU A 622 9.89 6.39 -29.81
N LEU A 623 9.63 6.32 -28.52
CA LEU A 623 9.73 7.47 -27.61
C LEU A 623 11.18 7.95 -27.43
N ILE A 624 12.14 7.05 -27.30
CA ILE A 624 13.58 7.40 -27.24
C ILE A 624 13.98 8.14 -28.52
N ARG A 625 13.64 7.61 -29.69
CA ARG A 625 13.94 8.27 -30.98
C ARG A 625 13.29 9.64 -31.11
N ARG A 626 12.04 9.80 -30.67
CA ARG A 626 11.31 11.10 -30.65
C ARG A 626 11.87 12.07 -29.63
N GLY A 627 12.40 11.55 -28.52
CA GLY A 627 13.05 12.30 -27.45
C GLY A 627 14.53 12.58 -27.71
N GLU A 628 14.99 12.47 -28.96
CA GLU A 628 16.39 12.77 -29.38
C GLU A 628 17.44 11.90 -28.67
N GLY A 629 17.07 10.67 -28.33
CA GLY A 629 17.95 9.70 -27.66
C GLY A 629 17.89 9.76 -26.13
N SER A 630 17.19 10.72 -25.53
CA SER A 630 17.06 10.83 -24.07
C SER A 630 16.15 9.76 -23.49
N LEU A 631 16.71 8.90 -22.64
CA LEU A 631 15.96 7.88 -21.91
C LEU A 631 14.96 8.50 -20.92
N LEU A 632 15.37 9.54 -20.20
CA LEU A 632 14.51 10.17 -19.21
C LEU A 632 13.30 10.87 -19.85
N ARG A 633 13.48 11.53 -21.00
CA ARG A 633 12.35 12.08 -21.79
C ARG A 633 11.41 10.97 -22.26
N ALA A 634 11.96 9.83 -22.66
CA ALA A 634 11.16 8.67 -23.05
C ALA A 634 10.38 8.07 -21.88
N PHE A 635 10.97 7.97 -20.68
CA PHE A 635 10.29 7.50 -19.48
C PHE A 635 9.10 8.40 -19.11
N PHE A 636 9.33 9.71 -19.05
CA PHE A 636 8.21 10.64 -18.81
C PHE A 636 7.13 10.54 -19.89
N SER A 637 7.54 10.36 -21.16
CA SER A 637 6.60 10.25 -22.27
C SER A 637 5.82 8.95 -22.27
N TYR A 638 6.37 7.88 -21.73
CA TYR A 638 5.68 6.61 -21.59
C TYR A 638 4.50 6.73 -20.61
N ASN A 639 4.73 7.38 -19.46
CA ASN A 639 3.70 7.59 -18.44
C ASN A 639 2.72 8.73 -18.80
N ALA A 640 3.22 9.92 -19.15
CA ALA A 640 2.38 11.11 -19.32
C ALA A 640 2.00 11.43 -20.76
N GLY A 641 2.64 10.78 -21.74
CA GLY A 641 2.49 11.04 -23.17
C GLY A 641 3.44 12.13 -23.69
N PHE A 642 4.00 11.88 -24.86
CA PHE A 642 5.07 12.68 -25.49
C PHE A 642 4.74 14.18 -25.64
N ARG A 643 3.47 14.51 -25.99
CA ARG A 643 3.05 15.91 -26.17
C ARG A 643 3.17 16.73 -24.87
N LYS A 644 2.75 16.14 -23.73
CA LYS A 644 2.83 16.82 -22.42
C LYS A 644 4.28 17.08 -22.04
N VAL A 645 5.16 16.08 -22.19
CA VAL A 645 6.59 16.20 -21.87
C VAL A 645 7.25 17.27 -22.72
N THR A 646 6.97 17.32 -24.03
CA THR A 646 7.45 18.38 -24.92
C THR A 646 6.99 19.76 -24.45
N THR A 647 5.72 19.88 -24.00
CA THR A 647 5.20 21.15 -23.44
C THR A 647 5.98 21.54 -22.19
N TRP A 648 6.23 20.62 -21.26
CA TRP A 648 6.98 20.91 -20.03
C TRP A 648 8.41 21.37 -20.32
N LEU A 649 9.12 20.69 -21.22
CA LEU A 649 10.47 21.09 -21.65
C LEU A 649 10.46 22.49 -22.26
N ASN A 650 9.49 22.82 -23.12
CA ASN A 650 9.42 24.10 -23.79
C ASN A 650 8.98 25.25 -22.86
N SER A 651 8.20 24.96 -21.82
CA SER A 651 7.72 25.95 -20.86
C SER A 651 8.68 26.17 -19.69
N SER A 652 9.76 25.40 -19.57
CA SER A 652 10.73 25.54 -18.48
C SER A 652 11.46 26.89 -18.59
N MET A 653 11.25 27.76 -17.60
CA MET A 653 11.92 29.06 -17.49
C MET A 653 13.40 28.90 -17.10
N LEU A 654 13.76 27.80 -16.46
CA LEU A 654 15.10 27.54 -15.92
C LEU A 654 16.02 26.83 -16.92
N GLU A 655 15.53 26.52 -18.12
CA GLU A 655 16.28 25.86 -19.19
C GLU A 655 16.86 24.47 -18.86
N PHE A 656 16.49 23.89 -17.71
CA PHE A 656 16.91 22.55 -17.35
C PHE A 656 16.53 21.54 -18.46
N GLY A 657 17.48 20.67 -18.80
CA GLY A 657 17.31 19.67 -19.83
C GLY A 657 17.34 20.22 -21.28
N LYS A 658 17.57 21.52 -21.50
CA LYS A 658 17.70 22.10 -22.84
C LYS A 658 19.15 22.27 -23.28
N SER A 659 20.01 22.75 -22.40
CA SER A 659 21.39 23.15 -22.71
C SER A 659 22.43 22.17 -22.20
N SER A 660 22.12 21.35 -21.20
CA SER A 660 22.99 20.34 -20.64
C SER A 660 22.25 19.03 -20.40
N SER A 661 22.84 17.93 -20.83
CA SER A 661 22.33 16.60 -20.54
C SER A 661 22.39 16.25 -19.04
N LEU A 662 23.30 16.85 -18.29
CA LEU A 662 23.50 16.60 -16.86
C LEU A 662 22.49 17.29 -15.95
N ASP A 663 21.64 18.17 -16.50
CA ASP A 663 20.58 18.87 -15.75
C ASP A 663 19.23 18.13 -15.79
N MET A 664 19.17 16.98 -16.41
CA MET A 664 17.92 16.22 -16.50
C MET A 664 17.43 15.74 -15.13
N ASP A 665 18.32 15.56 -14.17
CA ASP A 665 17.96 15.26 -12.77
C ASP A 665 17.22 16.44 -12.09
N LEU A 666 17.65 17.67 -12.36
CA LEU A 666 16.94 18.88 -11.88
C LEU A 666 15.64 19.14 -12.67
N PHE A 667 15.64 18.86 -13.98
CA PHE A 667 14.42 18.93 -14.78
C PHE A 667 13.35 17.97 -14.26
N LEU A 668 13.73 16.73 -13.88
CA LEU A 668 12.84 15.74 -13.28
C LEU A 668 12.07 16.36 -12.09
N GLU A 669 12.76 17.10 -11.24
CA GLU A 669 12.14 17.71 -10.05
C GLU A 669 11.14 18.84 -10.38
N THR A 670 11.16 19.36 -11.61
CA THR A 670 10.22 20.41 -12.08
C THR A 670 8.98 19.83 -12.80
N VAL A 671 8.97 18.56 -13.13
CA VAL A 671 7.82 17.91 -13.81
C VAL A 671 6.57 18.09 -12.95
N PRO A 672 5.48 18.69 -13.47
CA PRO A 672 4.35 19.11 -12.63
C PRO A 672 3.47 17.96 -12.13
N VAL A 673 3.59 16.77 -12.75
CA VAL A 673 2.81 15.57 -12.37
C VAL A 673 3.66 14.67 -11.47
N SER A 674 3.26 14.55 -10.20
CA SER A 674 3.96 13.74 -9.19
C SER A 674 4.17 12.29 -9.64
N GLU A 675 3.13 11.65 -10.16
CA GLU A 675 3.20 10.27 -10.68
C GLU A 675 4.30 10.13 -11.74
N THR A 676 4.42 11.10 -12.65
CA THR A 676 5.44 11.06 -13.72
C THR A 676 6.84 11.29 -13.18
N ARG A 677 7.02 12.16 -12.18
CA ARG A 677 8.31 12.33 -11.48
C ARG A 677 8.75 11.02 -10.84
N GLU A 678 7.86 10.42 -10.08
CA GLU A 678 8.14 9.17 -9.38
C GLU A 678 8.39 8.01 -10.35
N TYR A 679 7.68 7.99 -11.47
CA TYR A 679 7.93 7.03 -12.55
C TYR A 679 9.34 7.14 -13.12
N GLY A 680 9.80 8.35 -13.42
CA GLY A 680 11.17 8.60 -13.87
C GLY A 680 12.21 8.15 -12.85
N ARG A 681 12.01 8.48 -11.56
CA ARG A 681 12.88 8.05 -10.45
C ARG A 681 12.99 6.52 -10.36
N LYS A 682 11.84 5.82 -10.40
CA LYS A 682 11.79 4.35 -10.34
C LYS A 682 12.53 3.70 -11.51
N LEU A 683 12.33 4.21 -12.73
CA LEU A 683 13.01 3.63 -13.90
C LEU A 683 14.51 3.88 -13.89
N ILE A 684 14.98 5.07 -13.49
CA ILE A 684 16.42 5.33 -13.36
C ILE A 684 17.01 4.40 -12.28
N GLY A 685 16.44 4.40 -11.09
CA GLY A 685 16.93 3.56 -9.99
C GLY A 685 16.97 2.09 -10.36
N ALA A 686 15.90 1.57 -10.95
CA ALA A 686 15.82 0.16 -11.36
C ALA A 686 16.81 -0.17 -12.48
N THR A 687 16.95 0.70 -13.51
CA THR A 687 17.90 0.47 -14.61
C THR A 687 19.33 0.38 -14.07
N VAL A 688 19.72 1.29 -13.20
CA VAL A 688 21.06 1.27 -12.57
C VAL A 688 21.27 0.00 -11.76
N MET A 689 20.26 -0.42 -10.99
CA MET A 689 20.36 -1.66 -10.21
C MET A 689 20.48 -2.90 -11.09
N TYR A 690 19.75 -2.99 -12.22
CA TYR A 690 19.94 -4.09 -13.17
C TYR A 690 21.33 -4.08 -13.79
N GLU A 691 21.86 -2.93 -14.21
CA GLU A 691 23.24 -2.82 -14.72
C GLU A 691 24.26 -3.24 -13.69
N TYR A 692 24.13 -2.77 -12.45
CA TYR A 692 25.03 -3.10 -11.35
C TYR A 692 25.03 -4.59 -10.99
N LEU A 693 23.87 -5.24 -11.04
CA LEU A 693 23.72 -6.63 -10.61
C LEU A 693 24.10 -7.66 -11.69
N TYR A 694 23.91 -7.33 -12.98
CA TYR A 694 24.00 -8.31 -14.06
C TYR A 694 25.04 -7.97 -15.13
N ASN A 695 25.32 -6.69 -15.34
CA ASN A 695 26.22 -6.26 -16.41
C ASN A 695 27.41 -5.56 -15.78
N ASN A 696 28.63 -6.03 -15.94
CA ASN A 696 29.84 -5.39 -15.39
C ASN A 696 30.15 -4.03 -16.05
N VAL A 697 29.15 -3.17 -16.20
CA VAL A 697 29.27 -1.82 -16.74
C VAL A 697 29.71 -0.87 -15.65
N ASP A 698 30.51 0.13 -15.97
CA ASP A 698 30.88 1.17 -15.03
C ASP A 698 29.65 1.93 -14.53
N PHE A 699 29.51 2.01 -13.22
CA PHE A 699 28.34 2.63 -12.55
C PHE A 699 28.13 4.10 -12.96
N CYS A 700 29.22 4.87 -13.03
CA CYS A 700 29.15 6.28 -13.42
C CYS A 700 28.69 6.44 -14.87
N SER A 701 29.24 5.66 -15.78
CA SER A 701 28.85 5.67 -17.20
C SER A 701 27.39 5.31 -17.40
N THR A 702 26.84 4.39 -16.58
CA THR A 702 25.43 4.02 -16.60
C THR A 702 24.55 5.22 -16.23
N VAL A 703 24.85 5.89 -15.11
CA VAL A 703 24.06 7.05 -14.66
C VAL A 703 24.14 8.19 -15.67
N GLU A 704 25.32 8.48 -16.23
CA GLU A 704 25.51 9.49 -17.26
C GLU A 704 24.69 9.22 -18.53
N ALA A 705 24.62 7.96 -18.96
CA ALA A 705 23.82 7.57 -20.11
C ALA A 705 22.31 7.79 -19.89
N LEU A 706 21.84 7.62 -18.65
CA LEU A 706 20.44 7.84 -18.28
C LEU A 706 20.07 9.32 -18.16
N LEU A 707 21.05 10.18 -17.84
CA LEU A 707 20.85 11.62 -17.72
C LEU A 707 21.04 12.39 -19.05
N LYS A 708 21.52 11.73 -20.08
CA LYS A 708 21.62 12.30 -21.44
C LYS A 708 20.24 12.34 -22.10
#